data_7f78e2e469aba97fb9f63b6e2af858a8
#
_entry.id   7f78e2e469aba97fb9f63b6e2af858a8
#
_cell.length_a   1.000
_cell.length_b   1.000
_cell.length_c   1.000
_cell.angle_alpha   90.00
_cell.angle_beta   90.00
_cell.angle_gamma   90.00
#
_symmetry.space_group_name_H-M   'P 1'
#
loop_
_entity.id
_entity.type
_entity.pdbx_description
1 polymer ?
#
loop_
_entity_poly.entity_id
_entity_poly.type
_entity_poly.pdbx_seq_one_letter_code
_entity_poly.pdbx_strand_id
1 'polypeptide(L)'
;MTIAVDIGGTFTDVIYLQPDGSIRYYKGLSTPKSPEIGVKNAIQKMGIKVDKIVHATTIATNAILGQLNLELPKTALITTKGFRDVIEIGRQNRPELYNPYFQKPKPLVPRELRFEVDERTLHDGRILKRLNELEVEEIAKKIMNEVSAVAVVFLHSYKNPENELRAKEILSKYFKYVSASFEVSPEQREYERTTTTVINAMLMPIVSKYVESLRTITQELYIMSSSGGLIDSEEAVRRPVQIIESGPSAGVVGAQIFSEMLGEKNVISFDMGGTTAKAGSIVNGEVEITSEYEVGGRAHHGRIVKGSGYPIRFPFIDLAEVSAGGGTIIWRDEGGALRVGPISAGADPGPVCYNMGGKEPTLTDANAVLEILGESLLGGEMKLNINSAREAISKLGDPVEVSKEAINLASLEMARAIRLVTVERGLDPSEFTLFAFGGAGPQWAIRVAEELGIKKILIPPHPGLFSALALLMVDEKYEIRSAFPKDVYNEFKRLEEELSKRVNVDYFLHYIDARYKGQGWELTIPVKGDYVKEFEERHKTIYGFTLPYPVEVTTVRVFGIKKTVKPSLPDPQGKEIKIRKRRALLIDDWVDVDVYRRDDLPKGYKGRGPAIIEEYSSTIVIHDGWSFEVKKMGFVEVVKEW
;
A
#
# COMPACT_ATOMS: atom_id res chain seq x y z
N MET A 1 -26.15 -7.00 -2.64
CA MET A 1 -25.55 -5.66 -2.85
C MET A 1 -24.10 -5.69 -2.40
N THR A 2 -23.19 -5.11 -3.19
CA THR A 2 -21.75 -5.06 -2.88
C THR A 2 -21.40 -3.73 -2.25
N ILE A 3 -20.66 -3.75 -1.13
CA ILE A 3 -20.05 -2.57 -0.56
C ILE A 3 -18.53 -2.68 -0.62
N ALA A 4 -17.87 -1.54 -0.76
CA ALA A 4 -16.42 -1.41 -0.59
C ALA A 4 -16.12 -0.79 0.77
N VAL A 5 -15.14 -1.34 1.45
CA VAL A 5 -14.74 -0.92 2.80
C VAL A 5 -13.22 -0.75 2.83
N ASP A 6 -12.76 0.44 3.19
CA ASP A 6 -11.36 0.69 3.51
C ASP A 6 -11.24 1.02 5.00
N ILE A 7 -10.58 0.13 5.76
CA ILE A 7 -10.34 0.35 7.19
C ILE A 7 -8.88 0.73 7.37
N GLY A 8 -8.66 2.04 7.51
CA GLY A 8 -7.38 2.59 7.93
C GLY A 8 -7.22 2.60 9.46
N GLY A 9 -6.05 3.03 9.92
CA GLY A 9 -5.78 3.19 11.36
C GLY A 9 -6.69 4.21 12.05
N THR A 10 -7.19 5.20 11.30
CA THR A 10 -7.96 6.34 11.82
C THR A 10 -9.42 6.33 11.40
N PHE A 11 -9.67 6.12 10.11
CA PHE A 11 -11.01 6.17 9.51
C PHE A 11 -11.40 4.85 8.87
N THR A 12 -12.69 4.56 8.91
CA THR A 12 -13.36 3.52 8.14
C THR A 12 -14.19 4.20 7.07
N ASP A 13 -13.82 3.97 5.83
CA ASP A 13 -14.49 4.48 4.64
C ASP A 13 -15.34 3.36 4.03
N VAL A 14 -16.63 3.62 3.84
CA VAL A 14 -17.55 2.66 3.23
C VAL A 14 -18.24 3.31 2.03
N ILE A 15 -18.18 2.64 0.91
CA ILE A 15 -18.85 3.06 -0.33
C ILE A 15 -19.85 1.99 -0.75
N TYR A 16 -21.01 2.45 -1.10
CA TYR A 16 -22.04 1.68 -1.77
C TYR A 16 -22.44 2.36 -3.09
N LEU A 17 -22.28 1.65 -4.19
CA LEU A 17 -22.75 2.10 -5.47
C LEU A 17 -24.17 1.55 -5.70
N GLN A 18 -25.14 2.45 -5.87
CA GLN A 18 -26.52 2.10 -6.12
C GLN A 18 -26.71 1.57 -7.57
N PRO A 19 -27.80 0.86 -7.86
CA PRO A 19 -28.08 0.37 -9.21
C PRO A 19 -28.20 1.48 -10.27
N ASP A 20 -28.57 2.71 -9.86
CA ASP A 20 -28.65 3.89 -10.73
C ASP A 20 -27.28 4.56 -10.95
N GLY A 21 -26.21 4.00 -10.35
CA GLY A 21 -24.84 4.52 -10.41
C GLY A 21 -24.54 5.62 -9.40
N SER A 22 -25.51 6.07 -8.60
CA SER A 22 -25.25 7.05 -7.55
C SER A 22 -24.45 6.41 -6.42
N ILE A 23 -23.52 7.20 -5.84
CA ILE A 23 -22.64 6.78 -4.77
C ILE A 23 -23.24 7.19 -3.44
N ARG A 24 -23.42 6.23 -2.54
CA ARG A 24 -23.59 6.48 -1.11
C ARG A 24 -22.31 6.17 -0.39
N TYR A 25 -21.95 6.99 0.56
CA TYR A 25 -20.72 6.81 1.31
C TYR A 25 -20.92 7.09 2.80
N TYR A 26 -20.05 6.51 3.58
CA TYR A 26 -19.91 6.76 5.00
C TYR A 26 -18.42 6.89 5.31
N LYS A 27 -18.08 7.91 6.08
CA LYS A 27 -16.76 8.09 6.67
C LYS A 27 -16.92 8.24 8.19
N GLY A 28 -16.28 7.35 8.94
CA GLY A 28 -16.36 7.35 10.39
C GLY A 28 -15.05 6.95 11.03
N LEU A 29 -14.91 7.16 12.33
CA LEU A 29 -13.72 6.73 13.06
C LEU A 29 -13.61 5.20 13.04
N SER A 30 -12.40 4.69 12.83
CA SER A 30 -12.13 3.26 12.92
C SER A 30 -12.32 2.76 14.35
N THR A 31 -12.74 1.51 14.45
CA THR A 31 -12.88 0.75 15.70
C THR A 31 -11.86 -0.38 15.72
N PRO A 32 -10.57 -0.12 16.00
CA PRO A 32 -9.48 -1.06 15.74
C PRO A 32 -9.59 -2.39 16.46
N LYS A 33 -10.19 -2.39 17.67
CA LYS A 33 -10.41 -3.61 18.47
C LYS A 33 -11.56 -4.47 17.96
N SER A 34 -12.49 -3.87 17.22
CA SER A 34 -13.72 -4.50 16.72
C SER A 34 -14.11 -3.85 15.39
N PRO A 35 -13.34 -4.09 14.33
CA PRO A 35 -13.49 -3.38 13.04
C PRO A 35 -14.87 -3.58 12.40
N GLU A 36 -15.53 -4.71 12.69
CA GLU A 36 -16.89 -4.99 12.23
C GLU A 36 -17.92 -3.99 12.78
N ILE A 37 -17.66 -3.35 13.91
CA ILE A 37 -18.58 -2.35 14.50
C ILE A 37 -18.64 -1.12 13.60
N GLY A 38 -17.50 -0.61 13.14
CA GLY A 38 -17.45 0.51 12.19
C GLY A 38 -18.22 0.21 10.91
N VAL A 39 -18.07 -0.99 10.38
CA VAL A 39 -18.79 -1.44 9.17
C VAL A 39 -20.29 -1.59 9.45
N LYS A 40 -20.69 -2.20 10.56
CA LYS A 40 -22.10 -2.34 10.94
C LYS A 40 -22.78 -0.99 11.12
N ASN A 41 -22.11 -0.05 11.80
CA ASN A 41 -22.61 1.31 11.98
C ASN A 41 -22.83 2.03 10.63
N ALA A 42 -21.89 1.86 9.68
CA ALA A 42 -22.01 2.40 8.34
C ALA A 42 -23.23 1.80 7.61
N ILE A 43 -23.37 0.48 7.62
CA ILE A 43 -24.49 -0.25 6.99
C ILE A 43 -25.82 0.21 7.56
N GLN A 44 -25.91 0.32 8.89
CA GLN A 44 -27.13 0.79 9.59
C GLN A 44 -27.45 2.23 9.23
N LYS A 45 -26.47 3.14 9.25
CA LYS A 45 -26.66 4.57 8.91
C LYS A 45 -27.06 4.76 7.44
N MET A 46 -26.55 3.93 6.55
CA MET A 46 -26.91 3.94 5.14
C MET A 46 -28.25 3.23 4.84
N GLY A 47 -28.76 2.41 5.76
CA GLY A 47 -30.00 1.66 5.58
C GLY A 47 -29.96 0.64 4.45
N ILE A 48 -28.84 -0.05 4.28
CA ILE A 48 -28.61 -1.00 3.16
C ILE A 48 -28.50 -2.44 3.65
N LYS A 49 -28.87 -3.40 2.77
CA LYS A 49 -28.59 -4.84 2.95
C LYS A 49 -27.34 -5.20 2.16
N VAL A 50 -26.42 -5.91 2.79
CA VAL A 50 -25.11 -6.28 2.22
C VAL A 50 -25.05 -7.77 1.95
N ASP A 51 -24.70 -8.14 0.69
CA ASP A 51 -24.49 -9.52 0.30
C ASP A 51 -22.99 -9.82 0.11
N LYS A 52 -22.20 -8.81 -0.34
CA LYS A 52 -20.76 -8.93 -0.61
C LYS A 52 -19.99 -7.74 -0.07
N ILE A 53 -18.85 -8.00 0.56
CA ILE A 53 -17.87 -6.98 0.98
C ILE A 53 -16.59 -7.16 0.18
N VAL A 54 -16.11 -6.08 -0.44
CA VAL A 54 -14.75 -5.95 -0.95
C VAL A 54 -13.98 -4.99 -0.05
N HIS A 55 -12.81 -5.39 0.44
CA HIS A 55 -12.22 -4.77 1.61
C HIS A 55 -10.72 -4.54 1.47
N ALA A 56 -10.25 -3.35 1.90
CA ALA A 56 -8.85 -3.06 2.15
C ALA A 56 -8.63 -2.80 3.64
N THR A 57 -7.47 -3.18 4.15
CA THR A 57 -7.19 -3.13 5.60
C THR A 57 -5.72 -2.91 5.90
N THR A 58 -5.45 -2.23 7.00
CA THR A 58 -4.11 -2.09 7.56
C THR A 58 -3.84 -3.03 8.75
N ILE A 59 -4.75 -3.99 9.01
CA ILE A 59 -4.66 -4.87 10.20
C ILE A 59 -3.32 -5.62 10.27
N ALA A 60 -2.84 -6.16 9.15
CA ALA A 60 -1.61 -6.93 9.09
C ALA A 60 -0.38 -6.03 9.34
N THR A 61 -0.32 -4.87 8.68
CA THR A 61 0.75 -3.89 8.86
C THR A 61 0.79 -3.40 10.31
N ASN A 62 -0.37 -3.00 10.87
CA ASN A 62 -0.47 -2.51 12.25
C ASN A 62 -0.07 -3.56 13.29
N ALA A 63 -0.41 -4.83 13.06
CA ALA A 63 -0.02 -5.92 13.95
C ALA A 63 1.51 -6.08 14.01
N ILE A 64 2.19 -6.06 12.86
CA ILE A 64 3.66 -6.18 12.81
C ILE A 64 4.34 -4.97 13.45
N LEU A 65 3.77 -3.77 13.29
CA LEU A 65 4.28 -2.54 13.88
C LEU A 65 3.96 -2.38 15.36
N GLY A 66 3.21 -3.31 15.97
CA GLY A 66 2.76 -3.21 17.35
C GLY A 66 1.82 -2.03 17.60
N GLN A 67 1.12 -1.58 16.56
CA GLN A 67 0.16 -0.48 16.63
C GLN A 67 -1.23 -0.98 17.04
N LEU A 68 -2.10 -0.07 17.47
CA LEU A 68 -3.49 -0.35 17.87
C LEU A 68 -3.61 -1.38 19.01
N ASN A 69 -2.58 -1.51 19.87
CA ASN A 69 -2.49 -2.51 20.92
C ASN A 69 -2.64 -3.96 20.40
N LEU A 70 -2.24 -4.20 19.15
CA LEU A 70 -2.14 -5.55 18.58
C LEU A 70 -0.79 -6.15 18.97
N GLU A 71 -0.86 -7.21 19.78
CA GLU A 71 0.33 -7.98 20.12
C GLU A 71 0.46 -9.17 19.18
N LEU A 72 1.66 -9.38 18.64
CA LEU A 72 1.93 -10.58 17.84
C LEU A 72 1.87 -11.82 18.73
N PRO A 73 1.13 -12.86 18.31
CA PRO A 73 1.00 -14.07 19.09
C PRO A 73 2.35 -14.79 19.19
N LYS A 74 2.60 -15.42 20.33
CA LYS A 74 3.77 -16.29 20.49
C LYS A 74 3.78 -17.37 19.39
N THR A 75 4.88 -17.44 18.66
CA THR A 75 5.05 -18.32 17.50
C THR A 75 6.35 -19.09 17.63
N ALA A 76 6.34 -20.37 17.31
CA ALA A 76 7.54 -21.19 17.24
C ALA A 76 8.05 -21.30 15.80
N LEU A 77 9.38 -21.43 15.65
CA LEU A 77 10.05 -21.74 14.39
C LEU A 77 10.62 -23.15 14.47
N ILE A 78 10.30 -24.00 13.50
CA ILE A 78 10.89 -25.32 13.32
C ILE A 78 11.69 -25.30 12.02
N THR A 79 12.97 -25.65 12.10
CA THR A 79 13.89 -25.55 10.96
C THR A 79 14.86 -26.74 10.91
N THR A 80 15.59 -26.85 9.81
CA THR A 80 16.67 -27.82 9.61
C THR A 80 17.74 -27.69 10.68
N LYS A 81 18.24 -28.78 11.22
CA LYS A 81 19.33 -28.81 12.21
C LYS A 81 20.56 -28.03 11.72
N GLY A 82 21.07 -27.13 12.57
CA GLY A 82 22.17 -26.21 12.30
C GLY A 82 21.75 -24.85 11.72
N PHE A 83 20.44 -24.59 11.53
CA PHE A 83 19.94 -23.36 10.86
C PHE A 83 18.97 -22.51 11.69
N ARG A 84 18.77 -22.79 12.98
CA ARG A 84 17.85 -22.02 13.83
C ARG A 84 18.23 -20.56 14.02
N ASP A 85 19.51 -20.23 13.85
CA ASP A 85 20.01 -18.88 14.05
C ASP A 85 20.08 -18.05 12.76
N VAL A 86 19.60 -18.56 11.62
CA VAL A 86 19.46 -17.81 10.36
C VAL A 86 18.65 -16.53 10.56
N ILE A 87 17.56 -16.59 11.30
CA ILE A 87 16.71 -15.42 11.60
C ILE A 87 17.43 -14.42 12.53
N GLU A 88 18.38 -14.86 13.34
CA GLU A 88 19.23 -14.03 14.20
C GLU A 88 20.34 -13.34 13.41
N ILE A 89 21.02 -14.12 12.55
CA ILE A 89 22.15 -13.67 11.76
C ILE A 89 21.70 -12.62 10.73
N GLY A 90 20.63 -12.92 10.01
CA GLY A 90 20.10 -12.09 8.93
C GLY A 90 21.13 -11.91 7.81
N ARG A 91 21.11 -10.76 7.16
CA ARG A 91 22.07 -10.39 6.10
C ARG A 91 23.32 -9.69 6.61
N GLN A 92 23.40 -9.40 7.88
CA GLN A 92 24.51 -8.66 8.53
C GLN A 92 24.76 -7.27 7.93
N ASN A 93 23.82 -6.71 7.17
CA ASN A 93 23.91 -5.33 6.72
C ASN A 93 23.61 -4.35 7.88
N ARG A 94 24.26 -3.19 7.81
CA ARG A 94 24.13 -2.13 8.82
C ARG A 94 23.54 -0.88 8.15
N PRO A 95 22.28 -0.55 8.42
CA PRO A 95 21.65 0.67 7.90
C PRO A 95 22.38 1.95 8.29
N GLU A 96 22.98 1.96 9.47
CA GLU A 96 23.73 3.09 10.02
C GLU A 96 25.20 2.68 10.19
N LEU A 97 26.00 2.78 9.12
CA LEU A 97 27.39 2.30 9.06
C LEU A 97 28.30 2.89 10.14
N TYR A 98 28.09 4.16 10.47
CA TYR A 98 28.94 4.91 11.43
C TYR A 98 28.34 5.00 12.83
N ASN A 99 27.18 4.38 13.07
CA ASN A 99 26.59 4.31 14.40
C ASN A 99 27.07 3.04 15.13
N PRO A 100 27.99 3.14 16.11
CA PRO A 100 28.47 1.96 16.85
C PRO A 100 27.40 1.33 17.75
N TYR A 101 26.34 2.08 18.06
CA TYR A 101 25.23 1.65 18.92
C TYR A 101 24.03 1.15 18.12
N PHE A 102 24.15 1.03 16.80
CA PHE A 102 23.06 0.51 15.98
C PHE A 102 22.68 -0.90 16.43
N GLN A 103 21.38 -1.08 16.70
CA GLN A 103 20.78 -2.38 16.98
C GLN A 103 19.85 -2.77 15.84
N LYS A 104 20.05 -3.96 15.30
CA LYS A 104 19.11 -4.54 14.34
C LYS A 104 17.76 -4.82 15.00
N PRO A 105 16.67 -4.92 14.22
CA PRO A 105 15.37 -5.33 14.73
C PRO A 105 15.48 -6.64 15.54
N LYS A 106 14.74 -6.72 16.66
CA LYS A 106 14.70 -7.95 17.46
C LYS A 106 14.15 -9.09 16.61
N PRO A 107 14.77 -10.30 16.67
CA PRO A 107 14.21 -11.45 16.00
C PRO A 107 12.76 -11.69 16.42
N LEU A 108 11.89 -11.93 15.44
CA LEU A 108 10.45 -12.14 15.67
C LEU A 108 10.15 -13.36 16.54
N VAL A 109 10.99 -14.37 16.45
CA VAL A 109 10.91 -15.58 17.28
C VAL A 109 12.10 -15.59 18.23
N PRO A 110 11.90 -15.56 19.56
CA PRO A 110 12.98 -15.66 20.52
C PRO A 110 13.65 -17.03 20.44
N ARG A 111 14.93 -17.12 20.85
CA ARG A 111 15.77 -18.30 20.62
C ARG A 111 15.23 -19.59 21.25
N GLU A 112 14.57 -19.48 22.39
CA GLU A 112 13.94 -20.59 23.12
C GLU A 112 12.74 -21.21 22.38
N LEU A 113 12.15 -20.50 21.43
CA LEU A 113 11.06 -20.97 20.57
C LEU A 113 11.52 -21.36 19.16
N ARG A 114 12.83 -21.47 18.92
CA ARG A 114 13.41 -21.95 17.67
C ARG A 114 13.89 -23.39 17.85
N PHE A 115 13.27 -24.31 17.16
CA PHE A 115 13.54 -25.75 17.26
C PHE A 115 14.19 -26.26 15.98
N GLU A 116 15.09 -27.19 16.14
CA GLU A 116 15.79 -27.85 15.05
C GLU A 116 15.33 -29.31 14.98
N VAL A 117 15.15 -29.79 13.75
CA VAL A 117 14.83 -31.19 13.49
C VAL A 117 15.83 -31.79 12.52
N ASP A 118 16.06 -33.08 12.70
CA ASP A 118 17.03 -33.80 11.90
C ASP A 118 16.39 -34.24 10.57
N GLU A 119 16.67 -33.46 9.55
CA GLU A 119 16.27 -33.66 8.16
C GLU A 119 17.30 -32.96 7.24
N ARG A 120 17.36 -33.36 5.96
CA ARG A 120 18.17 -32.65 4.98
C ARG A 120 17.67 -32.85 3.56
N THR A 121 17.30 -31.78 2.92
CA THR A 121 17.10 -31.66 1.47
C THR A 121 18.27 -30.90 0.86
N LEU A 122 18.82 -31.38 -0.26
CA LEU A 122 19.94 -30.74 -0.97
C LEU A 122 19.43 -29.67 -1.95
N HIS A 123 20.34 -28.84 -2.44
CA HIS A 123 20.06 -27.74 -3.39
C HIS A 123 19.47 -28.21 -4.73
N ASP A 124 19.69 -29.47 -5.10
CA ASP A 124 19.13 -30.11 -6.30
C ASP A 124 17.77 -30.79 -6.06
N GLY A 125 17.26 -30.76 -4.82
CA GLY A 125 16.00 -31.36 -4.41
C GLY A 125 16.11 -32.81 -3.94
N ARG A 126 17.29 -33.44 -3.95
CA ARG A 126 17.48 -34.79 -3.37
C ARG A 126 17.37 -34.74 -1.86
N ILE A 127 16.64 -35.68 -1.28
CA ILE A 127 16.57 -35.87 0.17
C ILE A 127 17.78 -36.70 0.61
N LEU A 128 18.72 -36.05 1.29
CA LEU A 128 19.86 -36.70 1.90
C LEU A 128 19.44 -37.39 3.19
N LYS A 129 18.53 -36.75 3.95
CA LYS A 129 18.02 -37.28 5.21
C LYS A 129 16.52 -37.03 5.31
N ARG A 130 15.74 -38.08 5.53
CA ARG A 130 14.31 -37.97 5.77
C ARG A 130 14.05 -37.35 7.13
N LEU A 131 12.90 -36.67 7.23
CA LEU A 131 12.44 -36.07 8.48
C LEU A 131 12.42 -37.05 9.64
N ASN A 132 12.99 -36.67 10.77
CA ASN A 132 12.75 -37.37 12.03
C ASN A 132 11.38 -36.94 12.60
N GLU A 133 10.35 -37.73 12.28
CA GLU A 133 8.96 -37.42 12.66
C GLU A 133 8.76 -37.41 14.17
N LEU A 134 9.48 -38.25 14.93
CA LEU A 134 9.39 -38.33 16.40
C LEU A 134 9.86 -37.01 17.05
N GLU A 135 10.95 -36.42 16.54
CA GLU A 135 11.40 -35.08 17.02
C GLU A 135 10.34 -34.00 16.82
N VAL A 136 9.68 -34.01 15.66
CA VAL A 136 8.61 -33.02 15.37
C VAL A 136 7.45 -33.20 16.34
N GLU A 137 7.06 -34.46 16.62
CA GLU A 137 5.95 -34.77 17.54
C GLU A 137 6.29 -34.40 19.00
N GLU A 138 7.52 -34.65 19.43
CA GLU A 138 8.02 -34.29 20.77
C GLU A 138 8.02 -32.76 20.95
N ILE A 139 8.51 -32.00 19.94
CA ILE A 139 8.48 -30.56 19.94
C ILE A 139 7.02 -30.09 20.01
N ALA A 140 6.13 -30.63 19.19
CA ALA A 140 4.72 -30.25 19.18
C ALA A 140 4.07 -30.39 20.55
N LYS A 141 4.24 -31.53 21.20
CA LYS A 141 3.74 -31.81 22.56
C LYS A 141 4.29 -30.86 23.61
N LYS A 142 5.57 -30.48 23.47
CA LYS A 142 6.23 -29.55 24.39
C LYS A 142 5.65 -28.15 24.32
N ILE A 143 5.33 -27.65 23.11
CA ILE A 143 4.99 -26.24 22.90
C ILE A 143 3.50 -25.98 22.66
N MET A 144 2.65 -27.03 22.59
CA MET A 144 1.22 -26.89 22.23
C MET A 144 0.42 -25.94 23.13
N ASN A 145 0.84 -25.76 24.39
CA ASN A 145 0.20 -24.85 25.33
C ASN A 145 0.91 -23.49 25.47
N GLU A 146 2.03 -23.30 24.77
CA GLU A 146 2.86 -22.12 24.90
C GLU A 146 2.73 -21.18 23.72
N VAL A 147 2.52 -21.71 22.50
CA VAL A 147 2.48 -20.92 21.27
C VAL A 147 1.14 -21.07 20.56
N SER A 148 0.74 -19.99 19.86
CA SER A 148 -0.51 -19.94 19.09
C SER A 148 -0.34 -20.36 17.64
N ALA A 149 0.89 -20.30 17.11
CA ALA A 149 1.20 -20.60 15.72
C ALA A 149 2.60 -21.19 15.57
N VAL A 150 2.82 -21.92 14.49
CA VAL A 150 4.11 -22.54 14.16
C VAL A 150 4.51 -22.23 12.72
N ALA A 151 5.74 -21.79 12.53
CA ALA A 151 6.38 -21.66 11.22
C ALA A 151 7.33 -22.85 10.99
N VAL A 152 7.25 -23.46 9.82
CA VAL A 152 8.14 -24.56 9.40
C VAL A 152 8.95 -24.09 8.19
N VAL A 153 10.28 -24.12 8.31
CA VAL A 153 11.18 -23.63 7.27
C VAL A 153 12.39 -24.55 7.14
N PHE A 154 12.34 -25.45 6.18
CA PHE A 154 13.45 -26.37 5.92
C PHE A 154 14.29 -25.91 4.72
N LEU A 155 15.57 -26.25 4.75
CA LEU A 155 16.46 -25.94 3.64
C LEU A 155 15.97 -26.57 2.34
N HIS A 156 16.00 -25.78 1.27
CA HIS A 156 15.67 -26.21 -0.09
C HIS A 156 14.28 -26.85 -0.27
N SER A 157 13.33 -26.60 0.66
CA SER A 157 11.94 -27.08 0.53
C SER A 157 11.23 -26.52 -0.71
N TYR A 158 11.71 -25.40 -1.25
CA TYR A 158 11.25 -24.85 -2.54
C TYR A 158 11.63 -25.74 -3.74
N LYS A 159 12.61 -26.64 -3.61
CA LYS A 159 12.97 -27.65 -4.62
C LYS A 159 12.25 -28.98 -4.39
N ASN A 160 12.15 -29.40 -3.13
CA ASN A 160 11.42 -30.61 -2.73
C ASN A 160 10.80 -30.39 -1.35
N PRO A 161 9.49 -30.24 -1.28
CA PRO A 161 8.79 -29.94 -0.03
C PRO A 161 8.49 -31.18 0.84
N GLU A 162 8.84 -32.41 0.45
CA GLU A 162 8.40 -33.65 1.09
C GLU A 162 8.60 -33.66 2.61
N ASN A 163 9.82 -33.31 3.08
CA ASN A 163 10.11 -33.28 4.53
C ASN A 163 9.30 -32.17 5.24
N GLU A 164 9.18 -31.00 4.65
CA GLU A 164 8.46 -29.86 5.23
C GLU A 164 6.94 -30.08 5.24
N LEU A 165 6.40 -30.68 4.17
CA LEU A 165 5.00 -31.09 4.09
C LEU A 165 4.67 -32.10 5.19
N ARG A 166 5.54 -33.10 5.40
CA ARG A 166 5.34 -34.10 6.44
C ARG A 166 5.38 -33.51 7.85
N ALA A 167 6.31 -32.57 8.10
CA ALA A 167 6.33 -31.82 9.36
C ALA A 167 5.04 -31.02 9.59
N LYS A 168 4.56 -30.35 8.55
CA LYS A 168 3.29 -29.61 8.61
C LYS A 168 2.10 -30.51 8.95
N GLU A 169 2.01 -31.69 8.32
CA GLU A 169 0.94 -32.66 8.60
C GLU A 169 0.92 -33.11 10.07
N ILE A 170 2.09 -33.36 10.66
CA ILE A 170 2.22 -33.74 12.07
C ILE A 170 1.79 -32.57 12.97
N LEU A 171 2.32 -31.39 12.75
CA LEU A 171 2.05 -30.16 13.52
C LEU A 171 0.59 -29.75 13.47
N SER A 172 -0.07 -29.92 12.32
CA SER A 172 -1.50 -29.60 12.13
C SER A 172 -2.45 -30.42 13.00
N LYS A 173 -1.96 -31.53 13.63
CA LYS A 173 -2.73 -32.30 14.63
C LYS A 173 -2.77 -31.59 15.99
N TYR A 174 -1.82 -30.68 16.25
CA TYR A 174 -1.63 -30.01 17.54
C TYR A 174 -1.94 -28.53 17.48
N PHE A 175 -1.78 -27.90 16.30
CA PHE A 175 -1.92 -26.45 16.10
C PHE A 175 -2.92 -26.13 14.99
N LYS A 176 -3.79 -25.18 15.24
CA LYS A 176 -4.71 -24.62 14.22
C LYS A 176 -3.95 -23.84 13.14
N TYR A 177 -2.86 -23.17 13.53
CA TYR A 177 -2.12 -22.27 12.64
C TYR A 177 -0.69 -22.79 12.43
N VAL A 178 -0.46 -23.39 11.26
CA VAL A 178 0.84 -23.88 10.81
C VAL A 178 1.16 -23.31 9.45
N SER A 179 2.23 -22.53 9.36
CA SER A 179 2.71 -21.92 8.13
C SER A 179 3.97 -22.66 7.65
N ALA A 180 3.97 -23.15 6.42
CA ALA A 180 5.10 -23.83 5.81
C ALA A 180 5.71 -22.99 4.68
N SER A 181 7.04 -22.95 4.61
CA SER A 181 7.74 -22.05 3.70
C SER A 181 7.53 -22.41 2.22
N PHE A 182 7.34 -23.67 1.88
CA PHE A 182 7.07 -24.08 0.50
C PHE A 182 5.72 -23.57 -0.04
N GLU A 183 4.78 -23.22 0.85
CA GLU A 183 3.48 -22.64 0.46
C GLU A 183 3.51 -21.11 0.42
N VAL A 184 4.27 -20.49 1.33
CA VAL A 184 4.25 -19.04 1.53
C VAL A 184 5.32 -18.35 0.70
N SER A 185 6.53 -18.91 0.67
CA SER A 185 7.69 -18.35 -0.03
C SER A 185 8.54 -19.46 -0.66
N PRO A 186 8.06 -20.14 -1.72
CA PRO A 186 8.80 -21.23 -2.38
C PRO A 186 9.96 -20.66 -3.25
N GLU A 187 10.87 -19.94 -2.62
CA GLU A 187 11.99 -19.25 -3.24
C GLU A 187 13.29 -19.50 -2.48
N GLN A 188 14.43 -19.19 -3.12
CA GLN A 188 15.73 -19.18 -2.44
C GLN A 188 15.82 -18.09 -1.36
N ARG A 189 16.93 -18.08 -0.61
CA ARG A 189 17.27 -17.11 0.46
C ARG A 189 16.58 -17.46 1.79
N GLU A 190 17.29 -18.20 2.59
CA GLU A 190 16.79 -18.79 3.85
C GLU A 190 16.32 -17.73 4.84
N TYR A 191 17.00 -16.59 4.93
CA TYR A 191 16.63 -15.53 5.87
C TYR A 191 15.28 -14.92 5.53
N GLU A 192 15.10 -14.44 4.29
CA GLU A 192 13.86 -13.81 3.83
C GLU A 192 12.71 -14.79 3.82
N ARG A 193 12.96 -16.04 3.41
CA ARG A 193 11.96 -17.10 3.43
C ARG A 193 11.53 -17.43 4.85
N THR A 194 12.49 -17.49 5.78
CA THR A 194 12.20 -17.72 7.21
C THR A 194 11.37 -16.56 7.77
N THR A 195 11.80 -15.33 7.56
CA THR A 195 11.09 -14.14 8.07
C THR A 195 9.67 -14.06 7.50
N THR A 196 9.51 -14.27 6.20
CA THR A 196 8.19 -14.27 5.53
C THR A 196 7.27 -15.34 6.12
N THR A 197 7.77 -16.56 6.33
CA THR A 197 6.98 -17.68 6.86
C THR A 197 6.60 -17.45 8.32
N VAL A 198 7.51 -16.90 9.11
CA VAL A 198 7.27 -16.55 10.52
C VAL A 198 6.22 -15.44 10.62
N ILE A 199 6.33 -14.37 9.84
CA ILE A 199 5.33 -13.29 9.80
C ILE A 199 3.98 -13.86 9.37
N ASN A 200 3.95 -14.71 8.36
CA ASN A 200 2.71 -15.36 7.94
C ASN A 200 2.06 -16.15 9.09
N ALA A 201 2.84 -16.96 9.81
CA ALA A 201 2.35 -17.73 10.96
C ALA A 201 1.80 -16.82 12.06
N MET A 202 2.49 -15.73 12.39
CA MET A 202 2.08 -14.77 13.41
C MET A 202 0.78 -14.05 13.04
N LEU A 203 0.59 -13.74 11.78
CA LEU A 203 -0.59 -13.05 11.29
C LEU A 203 -1.83 -13.95 11.15
N MET A 204 -1.67 -15.27 10.99
CA MET A 204 -2.79 -16.20 10.80
C MET A 204 -3.85 -16.10 11.91
N PRO A 205 -3.53 -16.13 13.21
CA PRO A 205 -4.54 -16.00 14.28
C PRO A 205 -5.24 -14.64 14.25
N ILE A 206 -4.48 -13.56 13.99
CA ILE A 206 -5.00 -12.17 13.97
C ILE A 206 -5.98 -12.00 12.80
N VAL A 207 -5.56 -12.40 11.60
CA VAL A 207 -6.36 -12.25 10.39
C VAL A 207 -7.57 -13.21 10.41
N SER A 208 -7.43 -14.42 10.98
CA SER A 208 -8.56 -15.34 11.18
C SER A 208 -9.66 -14.72 12.03
N LYS A 209 -9.29 -14.17 13.20
CA LYS A 209 -10.23 -13.48 14.09
C LYS A 209 -10.88 -12.27 13.42
N TYR A 210 -10.09 -11.49 12.69
CA TYR A 210 -10.56 -10.34 11.94
C TYR A 210 -11.58 -10.72 10.86
N VAL A 211 -11.26 -11.71 10.05
CA VAL A 211 -12.15 -12.24 9.01
C VAL A 211 -13.42 -12.84 9.61
N GLU A 212 -13.32 -13.61 10.68
CA GLU A 212 -14.46 -14.17 11.41
C GLU A 212 -15.41 -13.05 11.88
N SER A 213 -14.87 -11.94 12.38
CA SER A 213 -15.70 -10.79 12.81
C SER A 213 -16.47 -10.14 11.66
N LEU A 214 -15.86 -9.98 10.47
CA LEU A 214 -16.51 -9.43 9.29
C LEU A 214 -17.49 -10.42 8.64
N ARG A 215 -17.22 -11.72 8.72
CA ARG A 215 -18.15 -12.78 8.25
C ARG A 215 -19.47 -12.83 9.03
N THR A 216 -19.56 -12.18 10.17
CA THR A 216 -20.87 -11.97 10.86
C THR A 216 -21.81 -11.06 10.07
N ILE A 217 -21.29 -10.29 9.11
CA ILE A 217 -22.06 -9.39 8.24
C ILE A 217 -22.44 -10.12 6.95
N THR A 218 -21.48 -10.74 6.29
CA THR A 218 -21.69 -11.51 5.04
C THR A 218 -20.61 -12.59 4.90
N GLN A 219 -20.96 -13.70 4.23
CA GLN A 219 -20.01 -14.76 3.90
C GLN A 219 -19.17 -14.41 2.66
N GLU A 220 -19.67 -13.57 1.75
CA GLU A 220 -18.95 -13.12 0.57
C GLU A 220 -18.02 -11.95 0.92
N LEU A 221 -16.82 -12.28 1.43
CA LEU A 221 -15.79 -11.33 1.83
C LEU A 221 -14.53 -11.52 1.01
N TYR A 222 -14.12 -10.46 0.32
CA TYR A 222 -12.88 -10.39 -0.45
C TYR A 222 -11.98 -9.29 0.12
N ILE A 223 -10.67 -9.55 0.12
CA ILE A 223 -9.69 -8.63 0.68
C ILE A 223 -8.66 -8.26 -0.38
N MET A 224 -8.28 -7.01 -0.42
CA MET A 224 -7.25 -6.50 -1.32
C MET A 224 -5.88 -7.08 -0.98
N SER A 225 -5.19 -7.62 -1.99
CA SER A 225 -3.82 -8.12 -1.87
C SER A 225 -2.79 -7.03 -2.12
N SER A 226 -1.62 -7.15 -1.51
CA SER A 226 -0.44 -6.31 -1.73
C SER A 226 0.05 -6.29 -3.18
N SER A 227 -0.24 -7.34 -3.94
CA SER A 227 0.12 -7.46 -5.36
C SER A 227 -0.90 -6.85 -6.33
N GLY A 228 -1.97 -6.25 -5.81
CA GLY A 228 -2.99 -5.58 -6.61
C GLY A 228 -4.04 -6.52 -7.17
N GLY A 229 -4.99 -6.94 -6.38
CA GLY A 229 -6.14 -7.76 -6.75
C GLY A 229 -6.88 -8.24 -5.52
N LEU A 230 -8.13 -8.65 -5.69
CA LEU A 230 -8.93 -9.21 -4.60
C LEU A 230 -8.63 -10.70 -4.44
N ILE A 231 -8.50 -11.14 -3.20
CA ILE A 231 -8.45 -12.54 -2.81
C ILE A 231 -9.63 -12.85 -1.89
N ASP A 232 -10.11 -14.08 -1.90
CA ASP A 232 -11.15 -14.49 -0.96
C ASP A 232 -10.62 -14.53 0.48
N SER A 233 -11.52 -14.48 1.43
CA SER A 233 -11.16 -14.42 2.85
C SER A 233 -10.48 -15.69 3.39
N GLU A 234 -10.64 -16.84 2.73
CA GLU A 234 -9.96 -18.09 3.11
C GLU A 234 -8.49 -18.03 2.71
N GLU A 235 -8.21 -17.55 1.50
CA GLU A 235 -6.85 -17.29 1.04
C GLU A 235 -6.15 -16.24 1.90
N ALA A 236 -6.85 -15.18 2.30
CA ALA A 236 -6.31 -14.16 3.20
C ALA A 236 -5.93 -14.71 4.58
N VAL A 237 -6.71 -15.65 5.13
CA VAL A 237 -6.38 -16.35 6.39
C VAL A 237 -5.21 -17.32 6.22
N ARG A 238 -5.16 -18.02 5.09
CA ARG A 238 -4.11 -19.01 4.81
C ARG A 238 -2.74 -18.35 4.59
N ARG A 239 -2.71 -17.25 3.84
CA ARG A 239 -1.50 -16.48 3.54
C ARG A 239 -1.66 -14.99 3.87
N PRO A 240 -1.83 -14.62 5.15
CA PRO A 240 -2.08 -13.25 5.55
C PRO A 240 -0.95 -12.26 5.21
N VAL A 241 0.24 -12.74 4.91
CA VAL A 241 1.33 -11.89 4.38
C VAL A 241 0.93 -11.15 3.10
N GLN A 242 -0.05 -11.65 2.34
CA GLN A 242 -0.56 -11.05 1.11
C GLN A 242 -1.37 -9.76 1.33
N ILE A 243 -1.87 -9.51 2.54
CA ILE A 243 -2.71 -8.34 2.82
C ILE A 243 -1.97 -7.21 3.54
N ILE A 244 -0.65 -7.34 3.70
CA ILE A 244 0.21 -6.23 4.16
C ILE A 244 0.16 -5.13 3.10
N GLU A 245 0.04 -3.86 3.49
CA GLU A 245 -0.12 -2.71 2.58
C GLU A 245 -1.34 -2.79 1.63
N SER A 246 -2.41 -3.44 2.07
CA SER A 246 -3.64 -3.65 1.30
C SER A 246 -4.32 -2.34 0.85
N GLY A 247 -4.45 -1.36 1.75
CA GLY A 247 -5.09 -0.06 1.45
C GLY A 247 -4.39 0.73 0.34
N PRO A 248 -3.07 1.01 0.47
CA PRO A 248 -2.31 1.69 -0.58
C PRO A 248 -2.36 0.99 -1.93
N SER A 249 -2.34 -0.34 -1.95
CA SER A 249 -2.45 -1.14 -3.18
C SER A 249 -3.77 -0.88 -3.91
N ALA A 250 -4.89 -0.73 -3.18
CA ALA A 250 -6.19 -0.43 -3.77
C ALA A 250 -6.19 0.91 -4.52
N GLY A 251 -5.56 1.94 -3.95
CA GLY A 251 -5.44 3.26 -4.59
C GLY A 251 -4.66 3.21 -5.90
N VAL A 252 -3.51 2.50 -5.94
CA VAL A 252 -2.69 2.39 -7.17
C VAL A 252 -3.42 1.60 -8.26
N VAL A 253 -4.03 0.47 -7.91
CA VAL A 253 -4.81 -0.32 -8.88
C VAL A 253 -6.02 0.45 -9.39
N GLY A 254 -6.68 1.22 -8.51
CA GLY A 254 -7.73 2.14 -8.92
C GLY A 254 -7.24 3.19 -9.91
N ALA A 255 -6.10 3.81 -9.64
CA ALA A 255 -5.48 4.76 -10.56
C ALA A 255 -5.15 4.11 -11.91
N GLN A 256 -4.65 2.87 -11.93
CA GLN A 256 -4.43 2.09 -13.16
C GLN A 256 -5.72 1.92 -13.95
N ILE A 257 -6.76 1.35 -13.33
CA ILE A 257 -8.03 1.02 -14.00
C ILE A 257 -8.69 2.26 -14.58
N PHE A 258 -8.82 3.31 -13.77
CA PHE A 258 -9.49 4.54 -14.22
C PHE A 258 -8.67 5.31 -15.24
N SER A 259 -7.34 5.32 -15.14
CA SER A 259 -6.47 5.94 -16.12
C SER A 259 -6.57 5.26 -17.48
N GLU A 260 -6.61 3.93 -17.51
CA GLU A 260 -6.84 3.17 -18.75
C GLU A 260 -8.20 3.52 -19.39
N MET A 261 -9.27 3.64 -18.58
CA MET A 261 -10.59 4.07 -19.05
C MET A 261 -10.59 5.50 -19.60
N LEU A 262 -9.66 6.36 -19.15
CA LEU A 262 -9.48 7.73 -19.61
C LEU A 262 -8.46 7.86 -20.75
N GLY A 263 -7.79 6.76 -21.12
CA GLY A 263 -6.82 6.71 -22.22
C GLY A 263 -5.37 7.03 -21.82
N GLU A 264 -5.08 7.09 -20.52
CA GLU A 264 -3.73 7.32 -19.99
C GLU A 264 -3.01 6.01 -19.73
N LYS A 265 -1.76 5.91 -20.18
CA LYS A 265 -0.94 4.69 -20.02
C LYS A 265 0.21 4.84 -19.03
N ASN A 266 0.77 6.04 -18.94
CA ASN A 266 1.88 6.36 -18.03
C ASN A 266 1.36 7.30 -16.94
N VAL A 267 1.24 6.79 -15.73
CA VAL A 267 0.57 7.48 -14.64
C VAL A 267 1.35 7.32 -13.35
N ILE A 268 1.45 8.40 -12.62
CA ILE A 268 1.94 8.39 -11.24
C ILE A 268 0.73 8.49 -10.32
N SER A 269 0.50 7.45 -9.55
CA SER A 269 -0.48 7.44 -8.46
C SER A 269 0.08 8.24 -7.29
N PHE A 270 -0.66 9.23 -6.81
CA PHE A 270 -0.28 10.07 -5.69
C PHE A 270 -1.43 10.14 -4.68
N ASP A 271 -1.24 9.45 -3.56
CA ASP A 271 -2.18 9.39 -2.43
C ASP A 271 -1.63 10.19 -1.26
N MET A 272 -2.34 11.25 -0.87
CA MET A 272 -2.00 12.00 0.32
C MET A 272 -3.16 12.08 1.28
N GLY A 273 -2.96 11.49 2.45
CA GLY A 273 -3.90 11.53 3.57
C GLY A 273 -3.48 12.51 4.66
N GLY A 274 -3.94 12.23 5.88
CA GLY A 274 -3.61 13.04 7.06
C GLY A 274 -2.20 12.80 7.59
N THR A 275 -1.59 11.63 7.36
CA THR A 275 -0.32 11.23 8.00
C THR A 275 0.82 11.11 7.01
N THR A 276 0.56 10.54 5.84
CA THR A 276 1.60 10.20 4.84
C THR A 276 1.16 10.57 3.43
N ALA A 277 2.14 10.70 2.54
CA ALA A 277 1.93 10.69 1.10
C ALA A 277 2.62 9.46 0.50
N LYS A 278 1.92 8.78 -0.40
CA LYS A 278 2.39 7.57 -1.09
C LYS A 278 2.34 7.77 -2.59
N ALA A 279 3.35 7.26 -3.27
CA ALA A 279 3.44 7.31 -4.73
C ALA A 279 3.74 5.94 -5.30
N GLY A 280 3.10 5.60 -6.41
CA GLY A 280 3.35 4.41 -7.22
C GLY A 280 3.37 4.75 -8.70
N SER A 281 4.08 3.97 -9.50
CA SER A 281 4.14 4.17 -10.95
C SER A 281 3.36 3.10 -11.72
N ILE A 282 2.70 3.56 -12.77
CA ILE A 282 1.99 2.75 -13.76
C ILE A 282 2.65 3.06 -15.09
N VAL A 283 3.29 2.06 -15.69
CA VAL A 283 4.07 2.20 -16.92
C VAL A 283 3.43 1.37 -18.02
N ASN A 284 3.08 1.99 -19.12
CA ASN A 284 2.37 1.34 -20.23
C ASN A 284 1.08 0.61 -19.80
N GLY A 285 0.38 1.14 -18.80
CA GLY A 285 -0.84 0.57 -18.24
C GLY A 285 -0.62 -0.55 -17.22
N GLU A 286 0.62 -0.85 -16.83
CA GLU A 286 0.95 -1.88 -15.85
C GLU A 286 1.53 -1.28 -14.57
N VAL A 287 1.04 -1.77 -13.44
CA VAL A 287 1.55 -1.39 -12.11
C VAL A 287 2.91 -2.05 -11.88
N GLU A 288 3.87 -1.27 -11.41
CA GLU A 288 5.19 -1.78 -11.03
C GLU A 288 5.11 -2.62 -9.75
N ILE A 289 5.74 -3.80 -9.78
CA ILE A 289 5.74 -4.78 -8.69
C ILE A 289 7.17 -5.03 -8.23
N THR A 290 7.37 -5.08 -6.92
CA THR A 290 8.59 -5.57 -6.28
C THR A 290 8.36 -6.93 -5.64
N SER A 291 9.35 -7.81 -5.66
CA SER A 291 9.29 -9.14 -5.04
C SER A 291 9.69 -9.15 -3.57
N GLU A 292 10.14 -8.02 -3.03
CA GLU A 292 10.62 -7.91 -1.66
C GLU A 292 10.21 -6.57 -1.04
N TYR A 293 9.74 -6.62 0.18
CA TYR A 293 9.36 -5.46 0.99
C TYR A 293 9.90 -5.63 2.42
N GLU A 294 10.35 -4.57 3.06
CA GLU A 294 10.71 -4.58 4.49
C GLU A 294 9.63 -3.89 5.31
N VAL A 295 8.95 -4.63 6.17
CA VAL A 295 7.95 -4.08 7.08
C VAL A 295 8.59 -3.63 8.39
N GLY A 296 8.12 -2.53 8.95
CA GLY A 296 8.63 -1.99 10.22
C GLY A 296 10.02 -1.39 10.13
N GLY A 297 10.53 -1.18 8.93
CA GLY A 297 11.82 -0.53 8.70
C GLY A 297 11.74 0.99 8.88
N ARG A 298 12.90 1.62 9.12
CA ARG A 298 13.04 3.07 9.16
C ARG A 298 12.98 3.63 7.75
N ALA A 299 12.07 4.56 7.52
CA ALA A 299 12.05 5.30 6.28
C ALA A 299 13.12 6.41 6.32
N HIS A 300 13.90 6.49 5.25
CA HIS A 300 14.81 7.59 5.00
C HIS A 300 14.52 8.16 3.62
N HIS A 301 14.06 9.39 3.58
CA HIS A 301 13.70 10.09 2.34
C HIS A 301 12.76 9.31 1.40
N GLY A 302 11.75 8.65 1.96
CA GLY A 302 10.73 7.93 1.20
C GLY A 302 11.04 6.47 0.86
N ARG A 303 12.23 5.96 1.24
CA ARG A 303 12.58 4.54 1.14
C ARG A 303 12.83 3.94 2.50
N ILE A 304 12.41 2.70 2.67
CA ILE A 304 12.82 1.90 3.82
C ILE A 304 14.28 1.53 3.66
N VAL A 305 15.07 1.88 4.68
CA VAL A 305 16.50 1.55 4.70
C VAL A 305 16.65 0.05 4.90
N LYS A 306 17.24 -0.63 3.93
CA LYS A 306 17.41 -2.09 3.97
C LYS A 306 18.17 -2.56 5.22
N GLY A 307 17.59 -3.53 5.91
CA GLY A 307 18.12 -4.07 7.17
C GLY A 307 17.62 -3.36 8.42
N SER A 308 16.75 -2.36 8.28
CA SER A 308 16.13 -1.68 9.42
C SER A 308 14.78 -2.29 9.83
N GLY A 309 14.19 -3.14 8.98
CA GLY A 309 12.92 -3.83 9.18
C GLY A 309 13.02 -5.34 8.99
N TYR A 310 11.86 -5.96 8.79
CA TYR A 310 11.74 -7.40 8.55
C TYR A 310 11.44 -7.63 7.07
N PRO A 311 12.34 -8.33 6.33
CA PRO A 311 12.13 -8.58 4.90
C PRO A 311 11.01 -9.60 4.69
N ILE A 312 10.17 -9.31 3.72
CA ILE A 312 9.09 -10.16 3.25
C ILE A 312 9.29 -10.42 1.76
N ARG A 313 9.40 -11.68 1.36
CA ARG A 313 9.43 -12.08 -0.03
C ARG A 313 8.04 -12.49 -0.50
N PHE A 314 7.34 -11.51 -0.99
CA PHE A 314 6.03 -11.61 -1.62
C PHE A 314 5.88 -10.47 -2.64
N PRO A 315 5.04 -10.60 -3.66
CA PRO A 315 4.81 -9.48 -4.59
C PRO A 315 4.05 -8.36 -3.91
N PHE A 316 4.66 -7.17 -3.94
CA PHE A 316 4.06 -5.92 -3.51
C PHE A 316 4.00 -4.95 -4.66
N ILE A 317 3.00 -4.10 -4.71
CA ILE A 317 3.04 -2.91 -5.54
C ILE A 317 4.21 -2.05 -5.06
N ASP A 318 5.06 -1.60 -5.99
CA ASP A 318 6.21 -0.76 -5.66
C ASP A 318 5.74 0.64 -5.27
N LEU A 319 5.90 0.97 -4.01
CA LEU A 319 5.45 2.23 -3.42
C LEU A 319 6.61 2.97 -2.75
N ALA A 320 6.62 4.29 -2.92
CA ALA A 320 7.39 5.18 -2.08
C ALA A 320 6.45 5.90 -1.11
N GLU A 321 6.88 6.05 0.13
CA GLU A 321 6.11 6.71 1.19
C GLU A 321 6.95 7.76 1.89
N VAL A 322 6.37 8.94 2.10
CA VAL A 322 6.97 9.99 2.91
C VAL A 322 6.02 10.40 4.03
N SER A 323 6.60 10.76 5.19
CA SER A 323 5.86 11.26 6.35
C SER A 323 5.44 12.72 6.12
N ALA A 324 4.68 12.96 5.06
CA ALA A 324 4.16 14.27 4.68
C ALA A 324 2.65 14.12 4.39
N GLY A 325 1.85 14.36 5.38
CA GLY A 325 0.38 14.38 5.31
C GLY A 325 -0.19 15.66 5.92
N GLY A 326 -1.49 15.87 5.85
CA GLY A 326 -2.13 17.08 6.40
C GLY A 326 -1.84 17.33 7.87
N GLY A 327 -1.74 16.28 8.68
CA GLY A 327 -1.42 16.34 10.11
C GLY A 327 0.07 16.36 10.44
N THR A 328 0.95 16.44 9.45
CA THR A 328 2.41 16.50 9.67
C THR A 328 2.79 17.77 10.42
N ILE A 329 3.55 17.61 11.51
CA ILE A 329 3.89 18.71 12.43
C ILE A 329 4.98 19.60 11.83
N ILE A 330 4.81 20.91 11.99
CA ILE A 330 5.77 21.95 11.64
C ILE A 330 6.51 22.36 12.91
N TRP A 331 7.86 22.38 12.88
CA TRP A 331 8.67 22.69 14.04
C TRP A 331 10.03 23.29 13.64
N ARG A 332 10.79 23.81 14.60
CA ARG A 332 12.16 24.28 14.38
C ARG A 332 13.16 23.38 15.08
N ASP A 333 14.24 23.05 14.38
CA ASP A 333 15.34 22.29 14.98
C ASP A 333 16.22 23.16 15.88
N GLU A 334 17.21 22.54 16.52
CA GLU A 334 18.15 23.23 17.43
C GLU A 334 18.96 24.35 16.74
N GLY A 335 19.13 24.26 15.43
CA GLY A 335 19.76 25.30 14.60
C GLY A 335 18.80 26.42 14.17
N GLY A 336 17.51 26.32 14.53
CA GLY A 336 16.46 27.28 14.15
C GLY A 336 15.89 27.07 12.75
N ALA A 337 16.30 26.03 12.00
CA ALA A 337 15.75 25.74 10.69
C ALA A 337 14.33 25.16 10.79
N LEU A 338 13.43 25.60 9.92
CA LEU A 338 12.08 25.07 9.84
C LEU A 338 12.11 23.63 9.33
N ARG A 339 11.34 22.77 9.96
CA ARG A 339 11.19 21.35 9.65
C ARG A 339 9.72 20.98 9.52
N VAL A 340 9.48 20.02 8.66
CA VAL A 340 8.16 19.41 8.46
C VAL A 340 8.29 17.91 8.66
N GLY A 341 7.57 17.37 9.67
CA GLY A 341 7.65 15.96 10.04
C GLY A 341 8.98 15.56 10.69
N PRO A 342 9.26 14.26 10.80
CA PRO A 342 8.45 13.11 10.34
C PRO A 342 7.23 12.80 11.24
N ILE A 343 7.06 13.52 12.35
CA ILE A 343 5.97 13.30 13.31
C ILE A 343 4.68 13.90 12.77
N SER A 344 3.57 13.18 12.95
CA SER A 344 2.23 13.63 12.61
C SER A 344 1.36 13.71 13.87
N ALA A 345 0.50 14.73 13.94
CA ALA A 345 -0.55 14.83 14.95
C ALA A 345 -1.66 13.76 14.79
N GLY A 346 -1.65 13.03 13.68
CA GLY A 346 -2.67 12.03 13.38
C GLY A 346 -4.06 12.65 13.22
N ALA A 347 -5.09 11.88 13.59
CA ALA A 347 -6.46 12.36 13.67
C ALA A 347 -6.86 12.74 15.09
N ASP A 348 -6.19 12.19 16.08
CA ASP A 348 -6.36 12.48 17.51
C ASP A 348 -4.97 12.73 18.14
N PRO A 349 -4.69 13.93 18.63
CA PRO A 349 -5.58 15.10 18.74
C PRO A 349 -5.79 15.85 17.40
N GLY A 350 -5.05 15.54 16.34
CA GLY A 350 -5.16 16.15 15.02
C GLY A 350 -4.61 17.58 14.91
N PRO A 351 -4.82 18.24 13.75
CA PRO A 351 -4.49 19.64 13.52
C PRO A 351 -5.13 20.57 14.55
N VAL A 352 -4.43 21.68 14.86
CA VAL A 352 -4.92 22.67 15.84
C VAL A 352 -6.25 23.27 15.40
N CYS A 353 -6.39 23.56 14.10
CA CYS A 353 -7.62 24.15 13.55
C CYS A 353 -8.85 23.24 13.65
N TYR A 354 -8.69 21.94 13.90
CA TYR A 354 -9.83 21.03 14.12
C TYR A 354 -10.51 21.23 15.49
N ASN A 355 -9.83 21.95 16.40
CA ASN A 355 -10.33 22.23 17.74
C ASN A 355 -10.66 20.96 18.58
N MET A 356 -9.89 19.90 18.35
CA MET A 356 -10.00 18.59 19.01
C MET A 356 -8.89 18.33 20.03
N GLY A 357 -8.17 19.37 20.45
CA GLY A 357 -7.09 19.30 21.44
C GLY A 357 -5.68 19.28 20.87
N GLY A 358 -5.51 19.40 19.56
CA GLY A 358 -4.23 19.59 18.89
C GLY A 358 -3.50 20.84 19.41
N LYS A 359 -2.19 20.74 19.64
CA LYS A 359 -1.36 21.84 20.17
C LYS A 359 -0.19 22.20 19.23
N GLU A 360 0.29 21.25 18.48
CA GLU A 360 1.40 21.42 17.55
C GLU A 360 0.88 21.81 16.17
N PRO A 361 1.42 22.88 15.54
CA PRO A 361 0.97 23.31 14.22
C PRO A 361 1.29 22.27 13.15
N THR A 362 0.38 22.11 12.20
CA THR A 362 0.47 21.11 11.13
C THR A 362 0.36 21.75 9.74
N LEU A 363 0.58 20.94 8.68
CA LEU A 363 0.38 21.39 7.30
C LEU A 363 -1.09 21.79 7.01
N THR A 364 -2.05 21.16 7.68
CA THR A 364 -3.47 21.57 7.59
C THR A 364 -3.67 22.96 8.19
N ASP A 365 -3.02 23.25 9.33
CA ASP A 365 -3.06 24.57 9.95
C ASP A 365 -2.43 25.63 9.05
N ALA A 366 -1.30 25.31 8.40
CA ALA A 366 -0.66 26.18 7.43
C ALA A 366 -1.60 26.53 6.25
N ASN A 367 -2.29 25.53 5.70
CA ASN A 367 -3.26 25.74 4.63
C ASN A 367 -4.49 26.55 5.08
N ALA A 368 -4.91 26.39 6.34
CA ALA A 368 -5.97 27.19 6.92
C ALA A 368 -5.55 28.66 7.11
N VAL A 369 -4.32 28.91 7.57
CA VAL A 369 -3.75 30.28 7.72
C VAL A 369 -3.63 30.99 6.38
N LEU A 370 -3.29 30.27 5.30
CA LEU A 370 -3.21 30.82 3.95
C LEU A 370 -4.59 30.93 3.25
N GLU A 371 -5.67 30.60 3.96
CA GLU A 371 -7.06 30.64 3.46
C GLU A 371 -7.30 29.75 2.22
N ILE A 372 -6.42 28.77 1.99
CA ILE A 372 -6.59 27.73 0.96
C ILE A 372 -7.77 26.82 1.35
N LEU A 373 -7.85 26.43 2.62
CA LEU A 373 -9.03 25.76 3.18
C LEU A 373 -10.10 26.78 3.53
N GLY A 374 -11.36 26.41 3.36
CA GLY A 374 -12.50 27.19 3.79
C GLY A 374 -12.70 27.16 5.32
N GLU A 375 -13.80 27.77 5.79
CA GLU A 375 -14.16 27.79 7.22
C GLU A 375 -14.58 26.40 7.75
N SER A 376 -14.79 25.42 6.89
CA SER A 376 -15.23 24.08 7.26
C SER A 376 -14.78 23.02 6.24
N LEU A 377 -14.69 21.78 6.72
CA LEU A 377 -14.44 20.56 5.94
C LEU A 377 -15.64 19.61 6.06
N LEU A 378 -15.60 18.47 5.37
CA LEU A 378 -16.62 17.42 5.39
C LEU A 378 -18.05 17.97 5.13
N GLY A 379 -18.17 18.77 4.06
CA GLY A 379 -19.45 19.35 3.69
C GLY A 379 -20.05 20.34 4.70
N GLY A 380 -19.23 20.85 5.64
CA GLY A 380 -19.65 21.75 6.71
C GLY A 380 -19.80 21.10 8.09
N GLU A 381 -19.61 19.78 8.18
CA GLU A 381 -19.71 19.04 9.46
C GLU A 381 -18.58 19.38 10.45
N MET A 382 -17.39 19.74 9.91
CA MET A 382 -16.22 20.12 10.71
C MET A 382 -15.87 21.59 10.48
N LYS A 383 -16.10 22.43 11.47
CA LYS A 383 -15.69 23.85 11.44
C LYS A 383 -14.22 23.99 11.81
N LEU A 384 -13.49 24.82 11.06
CA LEU A 384 -12.08 25.11 11.31
C LEU A 384 -11.90 26.35 12.16
N ASN A 385 -11.04 26.26 13.17
CA ASN A 385 -10.61 27.41 13.98
C ASN A 385 -9.29 27.98 13.43
N ILE A 386 -9.38 28.85 12.46
CA ILE A 386 -8.22 29.46 11.78
C ILE A 386 -7.39 30.32 12.76
N ASN A 387 -8.04 30.96 13.75
CA ASN A 387 -7.33 31.79 14.73
C ASN A 387 -6.41 30.94 15.60
N SER A 388 -6.88 29.77 16.06
CA SER A 388 -6.03 28.84 16.84
C SER A 388 -4.86 28.32 16.01
N ALA A 389 -5.05 28.03 14.71
CA ALA A 389 -3.96 27.66 13.81
C ALA A 389 -2.93 28.78 13.68
N ARG A 390 -3.38 30.01 13.47
CA ARG A 390 -2.52 31.20 13.38
C ARG A 390 -1.71 31.42 14.66
N GLU A 391 -2.36 31.29 15.83
CA GLU A 391 -1.69 31.40 17.13
C GLU A 391 -0.64 30.30 17.34
N ALA A 392 -0.92 29.07 16.97
CA ALA A 392 0.02 27.98 17.09
C ALA A 392 1.26 28.17 16.18
N ILE A 393 1.06 28.57 14.93
CA ILE A 393 2.14 28.84 13.97
C ILE A 393 2.95 30.07 14.38
N SER A 394 2.33 31.08 15.00
CA SER A 394 3.03 32.31 15.43
C SER A 394 4.18 32.06 16.42
N LYS A 395 4.14 30.93 17.13
CA LYS A 395 5.25 30.50 18.01
C LYS A 395 6.52 30.14 17.25
N LEU A 396 6.42 29.87 15.95
CA LEU A 396 7.53 29.53 15.07
C LEU A 396 8.03 30.73 14.25
N GLY A 397 7.28 31.84 14.19
CA GLY A 397 7.59 33.03 13.42
C GLY A 397 6.34 33.70 12.84
N ASP A 398 6.50 34.50 11.79
CA ASP A 398 5.34 35.08 11.10
C ASP A 398 4.45 33.97 10.54
N PRO A 399 3.16 33.93 10.89
CA PRO A 399 2.30 32.79 10.53
C PRO A 399 2.16 32.57 9.02
N VAL A 400 2.18 33.62 8.22
CA VAL A 400 2.05 33.51 6.76
C VAL A 400 3.36 32.99 6.16
N GLU A 401 4.49 33.57 6.54
CA GLU A 401 5.79 33.15 6.02
C GLU A 401 6.15 31.72 6.45
N VAL A 402 5.92 31.36 7.72
CA VAL A 402 6.12 29.98 8.21
C VAL A 402 5.22 29.01 7.45
N SER A 403 3.96 29.35 7.20
CA SER A 403 3.05 28.49 6.44
C SER A 403 3.50 28.29 5.00
N LYS A 404 3.94 29.35 4.30
CA LYS A 404 4.52 29.26 2.94
C LYS A 404 5.74 28.35 2.90
N GLU A 405 6.69 28.59 3.81
CA GLU A 405 7.93 27.79 3.89
C GLU A 405 7.63 26.32 4.17
N ALA A 406 6.73 26.03 5.12
CA ALA A 406 6.33 24.66 5.47
C ALA A 406 5.68 23.93 4.28
N ILE A 407 4.80 24.61 3.54
CA ILE A 407 4.16 24.07 2.35
C ILE A 407 5.19 23.79 1.25
N ASN A 408 6.15 24.67 1.03
CA ASN A 408 7.21 24.46 0.05
C ASN A 408 8.09 23.25 0.43
N LEU A 409 8.52 23.14 1.68
CA LEU A 409 9.29 22.00 2.18
C LEU A 409 8.54 20.68 1.98
N ALA A 410 7.26 20.65 2.33
CA ALA A 410 6.43 19.47 2.15
C ALA A 410 6.26 19.07 0.69
N SER A 411 6.09 20.04 -0.22
CA SER A 411 5.99 19.79 -1.67
C SER A 411 7.25 19.14 -2.23
N LEU A 412 8.43 19.58 -1.79
CA LEU A 412 9.72 19.00 -2.18
C LEU A 412 9.86 17.54 -1.70
N GLU A 413 9.44 17.23 -0.46
CA GLU A 413 9.47 15.87 0.07
C GLU A 413 8.51 14.94 -0.70
N MET A 414 7.32 15.44 -1.07
CA MET A 414 6.36 14.68 -1.89
C MET A 414 6.89 14.42 -3.30
N ALA A 415 7.46 15.45 -3.95
CA ALA A 415 8.11 15.30 -5.26
C ALA A 415 9.27 14.31 -5.20
N ARG A 416 10.01 14.30 -4.10
CA ARG A 416 11.08 13.32 -3.86
C ARG A 416 10.55 11.89 -3.80
N ALA A 417 9.43 11.62 -3.10
CA ALA A 417 8.81 10.31 -3.09
C ALA A 417 8.49 9.82 -4.51
N ILE A 418 7.98 10.70 -5.35
CA ILE A 418 7.68 10.37 -6.76
C ILE A 418 8.95 10.06 -7.55
N ARG A 419 10.04 10.81 -7.33
CA ARG A 419 11.33 10.50 -7.98
C ARG A 419 11.86 9.11 -7.65
N LEU A 420 11.56 8.58 -6.47
CA LEU A 420 11.96 7.22 -6.07
C LEU A 420 11.31 6.13 -6.95
N VAL A 421 10.07 6.34 -7.36
CA VAL A 421 9.32 5.39 -8.20
C VAL A 421 9.40 5.72 -9.69
N THR A 422 10.08 6.80 -10.07
CA THR A 422 10.25 7.23 -11.47
C THR A 422 11.73 7.38 -11.84
N VAL A 423 12.38 8.46 -11.43
CA VAL A 423 13.78 8.80 -11.82
C VAL A 423 14.75 7.69 -11.45
N GLU A 424 14.64 7.14 -10.25
CA GLU A 424 15.51 6.02 -9.82
C GLU A 424 15.19 4.69 -10.54
N ARG A 425 14.09 4.65 -11.29
CA ARG A 425 13.73 3.54 -12.20
C ARG A 425 14.06 3.83 -13.66
N GLY A 426 14.75 4.95 -13.93
CA GLY A 426 15.10 5.37 -15.28
C GLY A 426 13.93 5.98 -16.07
N LEU A 427 12.90 6.47 -15.37
CA LEU A 427 11.70 7.08 -15.97
C LEU A 427 11.72 8.59 -15.79
N ASP A 428 11.27 9.33 -16.80
CA ASP A 428 11.10 10.78 -16.72
C ASP A 428 9.67 11.11 -16.22
N PRO A 429 9.50 11.68 -15.02
CA PRO A 429 8.18 12.01 -14.50
C PRO A 429 7.40 13.03 -15.35
N SER A 430 8.08 13.87 -16.15
CA SER A 430 7.43 14.83 -17.03
C SER A 430 6.61 14.20 -18.16
N GLU A 431 6.85 12.92 -18.47
CA GLU A 431 6.11 12.13 -19.46
C GLU A 431 4.87 11.44 -18.89
N PHE A 432 4.60 11.64 -17.59
CA PHE A 432 3.51 10.99 -16.88
C PHE A 432 2.36 11.94 -16.59
N THR A 433 1.17 11.36 -16.43
CA THR A 433 0.01 12.03 -15.84
C THR A 433 0.02 11.78 -14.33
N LEU A 434 -0.14 12.83 -13.51
CA LEU A 434 -0.28 12.70 -12.07
C LEU A 434 -1.74 12.37 -11.72
N PHE A 435 -1.98 11.25 -11.07
CA PHE A 435 -3.30 10.85 -10.58
C PHE A 435 -3.37 11.11 -9.08
N ALA A 436 -3.97 12.23 -8.68
CA ALA A 436 -3.95 12.72 -7.31
C ALA A 436 -5.25 12.42 -6.57
N PHE A 437 -5.13 11.74 -5.43
CA PHE A 437 -6.25 11.38 -4.56
C PHE A 437 -5.84 11.37 -3.07
N GLY A 438 -6.70 10.86 -2.19
CA GLY A 438 -6.60 11.06 -0.77
C GLY A 438 -7.24 12.39 -0.33
N GLY A 439 -7.46 12.56 0.95
CA GLY A 439 -8.13 13.77 1.48
C GLY A 439 -7.37 15.07 1.20
N ALA A 440 -6.03 15.01 1.13
CA ALA A 440 -5.16 16.15 0.90
C ALA A 440 -4.51 16.17 -0.51
N GLY A 441 -4.41 15.02 -1.20
CA GLY A 441 -3.69 14.90 -2.46
C GLY A 441 -4.05 15.93 -3.53
N PRO A 442 -5.33 16.17 -3.84
CA PRO A 442 -5.74 17.16 -4.82
C PRO A 442 -5.33 18.59 -4.51
N GLN A 443 -5.18 18.95 -3.24
CA GLN A 443 -4.73 20.25 -2.79
C GLN A 443 -3.26 20.52 -3.14
N TRP A 444 -2.44 19.46 -3.17
CA TRP A 444 -1.00 19.54 -3.40
C TRP A 444 -0.59 19.22 -4.84
N ALA A 445 -1.52 18.68 -5.62
CA ALA A 445 -1.25 18.08 -6.92
C ALA A 445 -0.48 19.00 -7.89
N ILE A 446 -0.87 20.28 -8.02
CA ILE A 446 -0.21 21.21 -8.94
C ILE A 446 1.21 21.54 -8.45
N ARG A 447 1.40 21.79 -7.15
CA ARG A 447 2.74 22.08 -6.60
C ARG A 447 3.71 20.93 -6.87
N VAL A 448 3.25 19.71 -6.63
CA VAL A 448 4.05 18.50 -6.89
C VAL A 448 4.30 18.31 -8.39
N ALA A 449 3.30 18.58 -9.24
CA ALA A 449 3.44 18.50 -10.68
C ALA A 449 4.47 19.51 -11.22
N GLU A 450 4.46 20.73 -10.71
CA GLU A 450 5.43 21.77 -11.09
C GLU A 450 6.87 21.41 -10.74
N GLU A 451 7.09 20.85 -9.54
CA GLU A 451 8.40 20.35 -9.10
C GLU A 451 8.96 19.20 -9.95
N LEU A 452 8.11 18.49 -10.66
CA LEU A 452 8.45 17.32 -11.48
C LEU A 452 8.35 17.58 -12.99
N GLY A 453 7.90 18.77 -13.40
CA GLY A 453 7.66 19.11 -14.80
C GLY A 453 6.44 18.40 -15.41
N ILE A 454 5.55 17.85 -14.59
CA ILE A 454 4.32 17.20 -15.04
C ILE A 454 3.32 18.26 -15.51
N LYS A 455 2.66 18.03 -16.64
CA LYS A 455 1.77 19.00 -17.29
C LYS A 455 0.29 18.63 -17.20
N LYS A 456 -0.02 17.43 -16.75
CA LYS A 456 -1.37 16.88 -16.70
C LYS A 456 -1.64 16.18 -15.38
N ILE A 457 -2.79 16.47 -14.78
CA ILE A 457 -3.23 15.90 -13.53
C ILE A 457 -4.65 15.35 -13.71
N LEU A 458 -4.92 14.20 -13.15
CA LEU A 458 -6.26 13.61 -13.02
C LEU A 458 -6.65 13.53 -11.57
N ILE A 459 -7.86 13.97 -11.23
CA ILE A 459 -8.42 13.92 -9.88
C ILE A 459 -9.74 13.16 -9.94
N PRO A 460 -9.87 12.02 -9.25
CA PRO A 460 -11.09 11.21 -9.28
C PRO A 460 -12.26 11.89 -8.55
N PRO A 461 -13.50 11.44 -8.76
CA PRO A 461 -14.60 11.79 -7.88
C PRO A 461 -14.35 11.21 -6.48
N HIS A 462 -14.75 11.95 -5.45
CA HIS A 462 -14.55 11.58 -4.05
C HIS A 462 -13.09 11.18 -3.70
N PRO A 463 -12.09 12.05 -3.95
CA PRO A 463 -10.68 11.69 -3.82
C PRO A 463 -10.32 11.14 -2.44
N GLY A 464 -10.91 11.68 -1.38
CA GLY A 464 -10.67 11.23 -0.01
C GLY A 464 -11.32 9.88 0.36
N LEU A 465 -12.07 9.26 -0.57
CA LEU A 465 -12.69 7.95 -0.47
C LEU A 465 -12.27 7.04 -1.63
N PHE A 466 -11.28 7.47 -2.41
CA PHE A 466 -10.95 6.82 -3.69
C PHE A 466 -10.47 5.39 -3.53
N SER A 467 -9.67 5.07 -2.52
CA SER A 467 -9.22 3.69 -2.28
C SER A 467 -10.39 2.73 -2.08
N ALA A 468 -11.43 3.16 -1.34
CA ALA A 468 -12.65 2.37 -1.20
C ALA A 468 -13.44 2.28 -2.52
N LEU A 469 -13.56 3.38 -3.28
CA LEU A 469 -14.21 3.37 -4.59
C LEU A 469 -13.49 2.43 -5.57
N ALA A 470 -12.18 2.45 -5.56
CA ALA A 470 -11.33 1.62 -6.40
C ALA A 470 -11.59 0.12 -6.19
N LEU A 471 -11.83 -0.32 -4.95
CA LEU A 471 -12.10 -1.73 -4.64
C LEU A 471 -13.28 -2.31 -5.42
N LEU A 472 -14.29 -1.49 -5.75
CA LEU A 472 -15.44 -1.94 -6.56
C LEU A 472 -15.05 -2.25 -8.01
N MET A 473 -13.89 -1.78 -8.46
CA MET A 473 -13.40 -1.94 -9.83
C MET A 473 -12.32 -3.02 -9.96
N VAL A 474 -11.84 -3.56 -8.84
CA VAL A 474 -10.71 -4.51 -8.82
C VAL A 474 -11.18 -5.94 -9.13
N ASP A 475 -10.42 -6.64 -9.96
CA ASP A 475 -10.62 -8.06 -10.27
C ASP A 475 -10.01 -8.97 -9.18
N GLU A 476 -10.50 -10.20 -9.08
CA GLU A 476 -9.86 -11.21 -8.25
C GLU A 476 -8.52 -11.63 -8.88
N LYS A 477 -7.46 -11.77 -8.06
CA LYS A 477 -6.11 -12.07 -8.52
C LYS A 477 -5.42 -13.03 -7.58
N TYR A 478 -5.13 -14.21 -8.05
CA TYR A 478 -4.49 -15.28 -7.28
C TYR A 478 -3.10 -15.57 -7.82
N GLU A 479 -2.15 -15.80 -6.94
CA GLU A 479 -0.74 -15.99 -7.27
C GLU A 479 -0.28 -17.40 -6.96
N ILE A 480 0.47 -17.97 -7.91
CA ILE A 480 1.28 -19.19 -7.72
C ILE A 480 2.66 -18.98 -8.33
N ARG A 481 3.68 -19.59 -7.72
CA ARG A 481 5.07 -19.42 -8.18
C ARG A 481 5.90 -20.67 -7.95
N SER A 482 7.04 -20.73 -8.65
CA SER A 482 8.02 -21.81 -8.57
C SER A 482 9.43 -21.27 -8.77
N ALA A 483 10.39 -21.86 -8.05
CA ALA A 483 11.79 -21.42 -8.09
C ALA A 483 12.63 -22.27 -9.05
N PHE A 484 13.56 -21.59 -9.74
CA PHE A 484 14.56 -22.19 -10.64
C PHE A 484 13.97 -23.19 -11.63
N PRO A 485 13.12 -22.75 -12.57
CA PRO A 485 12.53 -23.62 -13.57
C PRO A 485 13.61 -24.18 -14.50
N LYS A 486 13.42 -25.43 -14.96
CA LYS A 486 14.25 -25.98 -16.02
C LYS A 486 13.92 -25.36 -17.39
N ASP A 487 12.65 -25.09 -17.61
CA ASP A 487 12.10 -24.44 -18.78
C ASP A 487 11.00 -23.48 -18.33
N VAL A 488 11.16 -22.21 -18.64
CA VAL A 488 10.28 -21.11 -18.17
C VAL A 488 8.86 -21.26 -18.71
N TYR A 489 8.71 -21.55 -20.00
CA TYR A 489 7.40 -21.61 -20.63
C TYR A 489 6.62 -22.87 -20.25
N ASN A 490 7.30 -24.00 -20.11
CA ASN A 490 6.66 -25.22 -19.60
C ASN A 490 6.24 -25.06 -18.15
N GLU A 491 7.03 -24.32 -17.36
CA GLU A 491 6.69 -24.04 -15.96
C GLU A 491 5.48 -23.11 -15.85
N PHE A 492 5.34 -22.10 -16.71
CA PHE A 492 4.13 -21.28 -16.79
C PHE A 492 2.89 -22.16 -16.99
N LYS A 493 2.90 -23.05 -17.97
CA LYS A 493 1.77 -23.96 -18.26
C LYS A 493 1.42 -24.85 -17.07
N ARG A 494 2.45 -25.42 -16.41
CA ARG A 494 2.25 -26.25 -15.22
C ARG A 494 1.57 -25.47 -14.10
N LEU A 495 2.01 -24.24 -13.84
CA LEU A 495 1.44 -23.37 -12.80
C LEU A 495 0.03 -22.90 -13.16
N GLU A 496 -0.27 -22.60 -14.43
CA GLU A 496 -1.61 -22.30 -14.91
C GLU A 496 -2.58 -23.46 -14.64
N GLU A 497 -2.18 -24.69 -14.98
CA GLU A 497 -2.98 -25.88 -14.72
C GLU A 497 -3.21 -26.11 -13.24
N GLU A 498 -2.20 -25.89 -12.42
CA GLU A 498 -2.30 -26.03 -10.96
C GLU A 498 -3.25 -24.98 -10.37
N LEU A 499 -3.15 -23.72 -10.81
CA LEU A 499 -3.98 -22.63 -10.33
C LEU A 499 -5.44 -22.81 -10.77
N SER A 500 -5.68 -23.27 -12.01
CA SER A 500 -7.01 -23.53 -12.56
C SER A 500 -7.77 -24.64 -11.82
N LYS A 501 -7.07 -25.53 -11.12
CA LYS A 501 -7.71 -26.55 -10.26
C LYS A 501 -8.26 -25.97 -8.97
N ARG A 502 -7.76 -24.81 -8.55
CA ARG A 502 -8.11 -24.14 -7.27
C ARG A 502 -9.14 -23.05 -7.46
N VAL A 503 -9.00 -22.30 -8.56
CA VAL A 503 -9.77 -21.07 -8.82
C VAL A 503 -10.21 -21.04 -10.29
N ASN A 504 -11.43 -20.58 -10.53
CA ASN A 504 -11.87 -20.29 -11.89
C ASN A 504 -11.18 -19.00 -12.39
N VAL A 505 -10.45 -19.09 -13.49
CA VAL A 505 -9.58 -18.03 -14.02
C VAL A 505 -10.02 -17.68 -15.43
N ASP A 506 -10.16 -16.37 -15.72
CA ASP A 506 -10.51 -15.88 -17.06
C ASP A 506 -9.26 -15.72 -17.95
N TYR A 507 -8.12 -15.29 -17.36
CA TYR A 507 -6.83 -15.18 -18.06
C TYR A 507 -5.67 -15.18 -17.09
N PHE A 508 -4.44 -15.36 -17.60
CA PHE A 508 -3.21 -15.40 -16.81
C PHE A 508 -2.28 -14.25 -17.18
N LEU A 509 -1.52 -13.80 -16.16
CA LEU A 509 -0.39 -12.90 -16.31
C LEU A 509 0.88 -13.63 -15.87
N HIS A 510 1.95 -13.49 -16.65
CA HIS A 510 3.22 -14.15 -16.43
C HIS A 510 4.28 -13.16 -15.99
N TYR A 511 5.02 -13.51 -14.96
CA TYR A 511 6.15 -12.74 -14.46
C TYR A 511 7.33 -13.67 -14.17
N ILE A 512 8.53 -13.12 -14.25
CA ILE A 512 9.73 -13.78 -13.77
C ILE A 512 10.52 -12.85 -12.85
N ASP A 513 11.23 -13.44 -11.89
CA ASP A 513 12.35 -12.80 -11.24
C ASP A 513 13.61 -13.32 -11.93
N ALA A 514 14.38 -12.43 -12.56
CA ALA A 514 15.54 -12.79 -13.35
C ALA A 514 16.73 -11.87 -13.08
N ARG A 515 17.93 -12.40 -13.35
CA ARG A 515 19.19 -11.69 -13.21
C ARG A 515 20.19 -12.20 -14.25
N TYR A 516 21.24 -11.47 -14.52
CA TYR A 516 22.40 -12.07 -15.17
C TYR A 516 23.10 -13.05 -14.23
N LYS A 517 23.59 -14.16 -14.77
CA LYS A 517 24.33 -15.15 -13.97
C LYS A 517 25.51 -14.49 -13.24
N GLY A 518 25.53 -14.63 -11.93
CA GLY A 518 26.53 -14.01 -11.05
C GLY A 518 26.08 -12.70 -10.38
N GLN A 519 24.96 -12.10 -10.77
CA GLN A 519 24.38 -10.97 -10.03
C GLN A 519 23.73 -11.45 -8.71
N GLY A 520 23.77 -10.59 -7.70
CA GLY A 520 23.19 -10.87 -6.37
C GLY A 520 21.68 -10.66 -6.29
N TRP A 521 21.09 -9.82 -7.16
CA TRP A 521 19.69 -9.38 -7.09
C TRP A 521 18.96 -9.57 -8.40
N GLU A 522 17.70 -9.90 -8.30
CA GLU A 522 16.80 -10.11 -9.41
C GLU A 522 16.00 -8.84 -9.73
N LEU A 523 15.55 -8.73 -10.99
CA LEU A 523 14.48 -7.85 -11.41
C LEU A 523 13.22 -8.67 -11.64
N THR A 524 12.09 -8.19 -11.13
CA THR A 524 10.77 -8.74 -11.47
C THR A 524 10.28 -8.08 -12.74
N ILE A 525 9.98 -8.89 -13.77
CA ILE A 525 9.51 -8.40 -15.06
C ILE A 525 8.26 -9.15 -15.53
N PRO A 526 7.30 -8.48 -16.18
CA PRO A 526 6.23 -9.15 -16.90
C PRO A 526 6.80 -9.86 -18.14
N VAL A 527 6.23 -11.00 -18.50
CA VAL A 527 6.60 -11.78 -19.69
C VAL A 527 5.41 -11.84 -20.64
N LYS A 528 5.58 -11.25 -21.82
CA LYS A 528 4.59 -11.26 -22.90
C LYS A 528 5.06 -12.05 -24.13
N GLY A 529 6.35 -12.27 -24.26
CA GLY A 529 6.97 -12.94 -25.38
C GLY A 529 8.32 -13.54 -25.03
N ASP A 530 9.41 -12.98 -25.50
CA ASP A 530 10.78 -13.43 -25.22
C ASP A 530 11.28 -12.81 -23.90
N TYR A 531 11.27 -13.61 -22.85
CA TYR A 531 11.65 -13.15 -21.51
C TYR A 531 13.11 -12.66 -21.41
N VAL A 532 14.02 -13.18 -22.24
CA VAL A 532 15.42 -12.74 -22.23
C VAL A 532 15.52 -11.31 -22.74
N LYS A 533 14.86 -11.04 -23.88
CA LYS A 533 14.83 -9.71 -24.49
C LYS A 533 14.13 -8.70 -23.58
N GLU A 534 12.98 -9.08 -22.99
CA GLU A 534 12.22 -8.23 -22.07
C GLU A 534 13.04 -7.90 -20.81
N PHE A 535 13.81 -8.87 -20.30
CA PHE A 535 14.73 -8.64 -19.18
C PHE A 535 15.86 -7.68 -19.56
N GLU A 536 16.51 -7.86 -20.70
CA GLU A 536 17.60 -7.02 -21.17
C GLU A 536 17.14 -5.56 -21.39
N GLU A 537 15.98 -5.37 -21.99
CA GLU A 537 15.37 -4.05 -22.19
C GLU A 537 15.10 -3.37 -20.82
N ARG A 538 14.54 -4.11 -19.88
CA ARG A 538 14.28 -3.59 -18.54
C ARG A 538 15.56 -3.28 -17.77
N HIS A 539 16.54 -4.16 -17.82
CA HIS A 539 17.85 -3.95 -17.19
C HIS A 539 18.55 -2.71 -17.76
N LYS A 540 18.50 -2.53 -19.09
CA LYS A 540 19.03 -1.35 -19.75
C LYS A 540 18.30 -0.07 -19.32
N THR A 541 16.99 -0.10 -19.16
CA THR A 541 16.21 1.05 -18.71
C THR A 541 16.61 1.47 -17.28
N ILE A 542 16.79 0.51 -16.37
CA ILE A 542 17.09 0.79 -14.97
C ILE A 542 18.55 1.16 -14.75
N TYR A 543 19.49 0.41 -15.40
CA TYR A 543 20.92 0.51 -15.12
C TYR A 543 21.72 1.19 -16.23
N GLY A 544 21.14 1.41 -17.41
CA GLY A 544 21.78 2.05 -18.55
C GLY A 544 22.59 1.10 -19.45
N PHE A 545 22.72 -0.19 -19.10
CA PHE A 545 23.54 -1.16 -19.84
C PHE A 545 22.95 -2.58 -19.80
N THR A 546 23.48 -3.45 -20.67
CA THR A 546 23.29 -4.90 -20.64
C THR A 546 24.64 -5.59 -20.43
N LEU A 547 24.61 -6.86 -19.98
CA LEU A 547 25.81 -7.66 -19.74
C LEU A 547 25.90 -8.86 -20.69
N PRO A 548 27.12 -9.29 -21.10
CA PRO A 548 27.30 -10.45 -21.96
C PRO A 548 27.26 -11.79 -21.18
N TYR A 549 26.30 -11.90 -20.23
CA TYR A 549 26.13 -13.09 -19.42
C TYR A 549 24.74 -13.69 -19.65
N PRO A 550 24.58 -15.01 -19.48
CA PRO A 550 23.25 -15.64 -19.55
C PRO A 550 22.27 -15.06 -18.53
N VAL A 551 21.03 -14.92 -18.93
CA VAL A 551 19.93 -14.57 -18.03
C VAL A 551 19.53 -15.81 -17.24
N GLU A 552 19.55 -15.71 -15.92
CA GLU A 552 19.12 -16.74 -14.99
C GLU A 552 17.75 -16.37 -14.39
N VAL A 553 16.74 -17.20 -14.64
CA VAL A 553 15.43 -17.05 -14.02
C VAL A 553 15.44 -17.77 -12.68
N THR A 554 15.25 -17.01 -11.61
CA THR A 554 15.24 -17.54 -10.25
C THR A 554 13.85 -17.90 -9.77
N THR A 555 12.82 -17.21 -10.26
CA THR A 555 11.42 -17.47 -9.93
C THR A 555 10.53 -17.26 -11.14
N VAL A 556 9.61 -18.19 -11.38
CA VAL A 556 8.49 -18.06 -12.30
C VAL A 556 7.24 -17.80 -11.48
N ARG A 557 6.42 -16.85 -11.92
CA ARG A 557 5.23 -16.41 -11.21
C ARG A 557 4.05 -16.29 -12.18
N VAL A 558 2.92 -16.88 -11.81
CA VAL A 558 1.66 -16.82 -12.56
C VAL A 558 0.60 -16.18 -11.70
N PHE A 559 -0.05 -15.16 -12.21
CA PHE A 559 -1.27 -14.61 -11.65
C PHE A 559 -2.47 -15.05 -12.47
N GLY A 560 -3.42 -15.71 -11.85
CA GLY A 560 -4.72 -16.01 -12.41
C GLY A 560 -5.72 -14.90 -12.08
N ILE A 561 -6.32 -14.32 -13.10
CA ILE A 561 -7.26 -13.23 -12.98
C ILE A 561 -8.68 -13.75 -13.23
N LYS A 562 -9.59 -13.44 -12.29
CA LYS A 562 -11.01 -13.65 -12.44
C LYS A 562 -11.71 -12.30 -12.48
N LYS A 563 -12.33 -12.00 -13.60
CA LYS A 563 -13.02 -10.72 -13.83
C LYS A 563 -14.22 -10.57 -12.91
N THR A 564 -14.33 -9.42 -12.30
CA THR A 564 -15.52 -9.02 -11.52
C THR A 564 -16.44 -8.16 -12.34
N VAL A 565 -17.73 -8.17 -11.99
CA VAL A 565 -18.69 -7.23 -12.60
C VAL A 565 -18.37 -5.83 -12.10
N LYS A 566 -17.95 -4.96 -13.01
CA LYS A 566 -17.57 -3.58 -12.69
C LYS A 566 -18.77 -2.65 -12.77
N PRO A 567 -19.04 -1.88 -11.73
CA PRO A 567 -20.11 -0.89 -11.76
C PRO A 567 -19.78 0.26 -12.72
N SER A 568 -20.83 0.85 -13.29
CA SER A 568 -20.70 2.07 -14.10
C SER A 568 -20.83 3.30 -13.20
N LEU A 569 -19.89 4.21 -13.29
CA LEU A 569 -20.00 5.52 -12.65
C LEU A 569 -20.71 6.48 -13.62
N PRO A 570 -21.75 7.21 -13.16
CA PRO A 570 -22.46 8.14 -14.02
C PRO A 570 -21.63 9.39 -14.29
N ASP A 571 -21.92 10.03 -15.43
CA ASP A 571 -21.42 11.38 -15.69
C ASP A 571 -22.14 12.38 -14.78
N PRO A 572 -21.44 13.36 -14.21
CA PRO A 572 -22.06 14.38 -13.38
C PRO A 572 -23.00 15.27 -14.23
N GLN A 573 -24.22 15.42 -13.76
CA GLN A 573 -25.21 16.27 -14.41
C GLN A 573 -25.05 17.74 -14.03
N GLY A 574 -24.39 18.00 -12.88
CA GLY A 574 -24.25 19.34 -12.32
C GLY A 574 -25.56 19.91 -11.76
N LYS A 575 -25.45 21.11 -11.23
CA LYS A 575 -26.56 21.93 -10.73
C LYS A 575 -26.34 23.37 -11.18
N GLU A 576 -27.10 24.31 -10.63
CA GLU A 576 -26.84 25.74 -10.81
C GLU A 576 -25.44 26.07 -10.23
N ILE A 577 -24.54 26.52 -11.10
CA ILE A 577 -23.16 26.83 -10.71
C ILE A 577 -23.15 28.16 -9.95
N LYS A 578 -22.79 28.11 -8.66
CA LYS A 578 -22.62 29.30 -7.82
C LYS A 578 -21.14 29.51 -7.53
N ILE A 579 -20.55 30.51 -8.16
CA ILE A 579 -19.16 30.89 -7.93
C ILE A 579 -19.12 31.83 -6.73
N ARG A 580 -18.35 31.44 -5.72
CA ARG A 580 -18.03 32.31 -4.58
C ARG A 580 -16.64 32.90 -4.78
N LYS A 581 -16.34 34.01 -4.16
CA LYS A 581 -15.00 34.61 -4.15
C LYS A 581 -14.40 34.44 -2.76
N ARG A 582 -13.12 34.13 -2.72
CA ARG A 582 -12.33 34.07 -1.50
C ARG A 582 -10.94 34.57 -1.78
N ARG A 583 -10.31 35.26 -0.85
CA ARG A 583 -8.93 35.65 -0.92
C ARG A 583 -8.07 34.51 -0.34
N ALA A 584 -7.10 34.01 -1.09
CA ALA A 584 -6.21 32.95 -0.64
C ALA A 584 -4.77 33.23 -1.10
N LEU A 585 -3.78 32.75 -0.34
CA LEU A 585 -2.40 32.78 -0.74
C LEU A 585 -2.02 31.43 -1.37
N LEU A 586 -1.93 31.40 -2.70
CA LEU A 586 -1.71 30.14 -3.43
C LEU A 586 -0.22 29.80 -3.60
N ILE A 587 0.60 30.75 -4.02
CA ILE A 587 2.05 30.58 -4.22
C ILE A 587 2.79 31.64 -3.41
N ASP A 588 2.90 32.84 -3.94
CA ASP A 588 3.64 33.95 -3.32
C ASP A 588 2.75 35.11 -2.89
N ASP A 589 1.63 35.29 -3.55
CA ASP A 589 0.76 36.45 -3.38
C ASP A 589 -0.66 36.06 -2.95
N TRP A 590 -1.29 36.99 -2.24
CA TRP A 590 -2.72 36.92 -1.95
C TRP A 590 -3.53 37.28 -3.20
N VAL A 591 -4.32 36.31 -3.68
CA VAL A 591 -5.14 36.45 -4.89
C VAL A 591 -6.62 36.18 -4.58
N ASP A 592 -7.50 36.80 -5.33
CA ASP A 592 -8.92 36.46 -5.31
C ASP A 592 -9.14 35.21 -6.14
N VAL A 593 -9.65 34.17 -5.52
CA VAL A 593 -9.90 32.87 -6.16
C VAL A 593 -11.39 32.63 -6.37
N ASP A 594 -11.72 32.01 -7.49
CA ASP A 594 -13.05 31.47 -7.72
C ASP A 594 -13.22 30.17 -6.95
N VAL A 595 -14.29 30.07 -6.15
CA VAL A 595 -14.58 28.88 -5.35
C VAL A 595 -15.82 28.20 -5.87
N TYR A 596 -15.65 26.96 -6.33
CA TYR A 596 -16.69 26.10 -6.86
C TYR A 596 -17.02 25.00 -5.86
N ARG A 597 -18.25 24.48 -5.93
CA ARG A 597 -18.61 23.18 -5.35
C ARG A 597 -18.55 22.14 -6.45
N ARG A 598 -17.87 21.02 -6.20
CA ARG A 598 -17.71 19.96 -7.20
C ARG A 598 -19.03 19.41 -7.71
N ASP A 599 -20.00 19.23 -6.81
CA ASP A 599 -21.33 18.68 -7.13
C ASP A 599 -22.16 19.57 -8.07
N ASP A 600 -21.80 20.84 -8.19
CA ASP A 600 -22.50 21.79 -9.07
C ASP A 600 -21.94 21.76 -10.51
N LEU A 601 -20.77 21.13 -10.73
CA LEU A 601 -20.08 21.13 -12.02
C LEU A 601 -20.50 19.96 -12.90
N PRO A 602 -21.13 20.21 -14.06
CA PRO A 602 -21.49 19.16 -15.00
C PRO A 602 -20.28 18.68 -15.81
N LYS A 603 -20.41 17.50 -16.42
CA LYS A 603 -19.45 17.01 -17.42
C LYS A 603 -19.27 18.05 -18.54
N GLY A 604 -18.01 18.28 -18.92
CA GLY A 604 -17.62 19.25 -19.94
C GLY A 604 -17.46 20.68 -19.43
N TYR A 605 -17.73 20.95 -18.15
CA TYR A 605 -17.44 22.26 -17.57
C TYR A 605 -15.94 22.54 -17.57
N LYS A 606 -15.58 23.74 -17.99
CA LYS A 606 -14.18 24.20 -18.05
C LYS A 606 -14.01 25.46 -17.22
N GLY A 607 -12.88 25.54 -16.52
CA GLY A 607 -12.49 26.71 -15.77
C GLY A 607 -10.97 26.88 -15.78
N ARG A 608 -10.52 28.00 -15.22
CA ARG A 608 -9.10 28.37 -15.11
C ARG A 608 -8.76 28.77 -13.70
N GLY A 609 -7.48 28.65 -13.36
CA GLY A 609 -6.92 29.20 -12.13
C GLY A 609 -6.74 30.73 -12.21
N PRO A 610 -6.62 31.40 -11.07
CA PRO A 610 -6.64 30.85 -9.72
C PRO A 610 -8.05 30.44 -9.26
N ALA A 611 -8.22 29.22 -8.86
CA ALA A 611 -9.51 28.67 -8.44
C ALA A 611 -9.38 27.59 -7.37
N ILE A 612 -10.45 27.35 -6.62
CA ILE A 612 -10.58 26.27 -5.65
C ILE A 612 -11.89 25.51 -5.94
N ILE A 613 -11.83 24.19 -5.97
CA ILE A 613 -13.02 23.34 -6.07
C ILE A 613 -13.16 22.57 -4.76
N GLU A 614 -14.19 22.91 -3.99
CA GLU A 614 -14.49 22.26 -2.73
C GLU A 614 -15.34 21.00 -2.94
N GLU A 615 -14.97 19.95 -2.28
CA GLU A 615 -15.66 18.66 -2.25
C GLU A 615 -15.82 18.18 -0.81
N TYR A 616 -16.72 17.22 -0.56
CA TYR A 616 -16.97 16.69 0.78
C TYR A 616 -15.69 16.24 1.49
N SER A 617 -14.86 15.47 0.81
CA SER A 617 -13.69 14.82 1.40
C SER A 617 -12.34 15.40 0.97
N SER A 618 -12.32 16.46 0.16
CA SER A 618 -11.09 17.03 -0.40
C SER A 618 -11.28 18.46 -0.91
N THR A 619 -10.16 19.12 -1.17
CA THR A 619 -10.09 20.45 -1.79
C THR A 619 -9.13 20.40 -2.96
N ILE A 620 -9.57 20.80 -4.15
CA ILE A 620 -8.74 20.90 -5.35
C ILE A 620 -8.30 22.35 -5.49
N VAL A 621 -7.01 22.59 -5.64
CA VAL A 621 -6.45 23.93 -5.83
C VAL A 621 -5.93 24.03 -7.26
N ILE A 622 -6.39 25.04 -7.99
CA ILE A 622 -5.96 25.34 -9.34
C ILE A 622 -5.18 26.64 -9.32
N HIS A 623 -3.88 26.58 -9.64
CA HIS A 623 -3.01 27.74 -9.71
C HIS A 623 -3.24 28.55 -10.99
N ASP A 624 -2.78 29.78 -11.00
CA ASP A 624 -2.67 30.57 -12.25
C ASP A 624 -1.80 29.81 -13.27
N GLY A 625 -2.13 29.92 -14.56
CA GLY A 625 -1.48 29.19 -15.65
C GLY A 625 -1.93 27.71 -15.76
N TRP A 626 -2.95 27.30 -15.00
CA TRP A 626 -3.58 25.99 -15.12
C TRP A 626 -5.07 26.12 -15.43
N SER A 627 -5.58 25.19 -16.22
CA SER A 627 -7.01 25.07 -16.52
C SER A 627 -7.52 23.70 -16.10
N PHE A 628 -8.83 23.59 -15.89
CA PHE A 628 -9.47 22.32 -15.56
C PHE A 628 -10.70 22.05 -16.41
N GLU A 629 -10.99 20.77 -16.60
CA GLU A 629 -12.19 20.28 -17.26
C GLU A 629 -12.79 19.10 -16.50
N VAL A 630 -14.11 19.10 -16.31
CA VAL A 630 -14.84 17.96 -15.74
C VAL A 630 -15.09 16.93 -16.82
N LYS A 631 -14.47 15.76 -16.69
CA LYS A 631 -14.55 14.64 -17.63
C LYS A 631 -15.67 13.67 -17.29
N LYS A 632 -15.79 12.59 -18.08
CA LYS A 632 -16.69 11.47 -17.80
C LYS A 632 -16.45 10.88 -16.40
N MET A 633 -17.46 10.28 -15.82
CA MET A 633 -17.44 9.70 -14.47
C MET A 633 -17.11 10.72 -13.35
N GLY A 634 -17.15 12.03 -13.64
CA GLY A 634 -16.85 13.08 -12.69
C GLY A 634 -15.36 13.32 -12.41
N PHE A 635 -14.44 12.81 -13.21
CA PHE A 635 -13.02 13.17 -13.10
C PHE A 635 -12.78 14.64 -13.40
N VAL A 636 -11.83 15.26 -12.70
CA VAL A 636 -11.31 16.59 -13.04
C VAL A 636 -9.94 16.42 -13.66
N GLU A 637 -9.83 16.77 -14.92
CA GLU A 637 -8.56 16.88 -15.62
C GLU A 637 -8.02 18.30 -15.45
N VAL A 638 -6.79 18.44 -15.00
CA VAL A 638 -6.12 19.72 -14.82
C VAL A 638 -4.88 19.75 -15.70
N VAL A 639 -4.76 20.78 -16.52
CA VAL A 639 -3.71 20.89 -17.53
C VAL A 639 -3.01 22.24 -17.43
N LYS A 640 -1.67 22.21 -17.52
CA LYS A 640 -0.85 23.42 -17.58
C LYS A 640 -1.09 24.14 -18.90
N GLU A 641 -1.43 25.42 -18.84
CA GLU A 641 -1.52 26.27 -20.03
C GLU A 641 -0.11 26.61 -20.53
N TRP A 642 0.03 26.76 -21.85
CA TRP A 642 1.32 27.07 -22.51
C TRP A 642 1.70 28.55 -22.38
#